data_9459afcdee5494190b31b29b69f4d42b
#
_entry.id   9459afcdee5494190b31b29b69f4d42b
#
_cell.length_a   1.000
_cell.length_b   1.000
_cell.length_c   1.000
_cell.angle_alpha   90.00
_cell.angle_beta   90.00
_cell.angle_gamma   90.00
#
_symmetry.space_group_name_H-M   'P 1'
#
loop_
_entity.id
_entity.type
_entity.pdbx_description
1 polymer ?
#
loop_
_entity_poly.entity_id
_entity_poly.type
_entity_poly.pdbx_seq_one_letter_code
_entity_poly.pdbx_strand_id
1 'polypeptide(L)'
;MEIASKYNPAEVEGKWYQYWLDNGFFKSKPDGREPYTIVIPPPNVTGVLHMGHMLNNTIQDILVRRARMMGKNACWVPGTDHASIATEAKVVNRLAGQGIKKTDLTRDEFLRHAWEWKEEHGGIILKQLRKLGASCDWDRTAFTMDEKRSESVIKVFVDLYKKGLIYRGVRMVNWDPKALTALSDEEVIYKEEHSKLYYLRYKIVGEEGYAVVATTRPETIMGDTAMCINPNDPKNQHLRGKKVIVPLVGREIPVIEDDYVDIEFGTGCLKVTPAHDVNDYMLGEKYNLPSIDIFNDNGTLSEAAGLYVGMDRFDVRKQIEEDLRNAGLLEKVEAYENKVGFSERTNVPIEPKLSMQWFLKMEHLAQIALEPVMKDDIKFYPPKFKNTYRHWMENIKDWCISRQLWWGHRIPAYFLPEGGYVVAETEEKALELAKEKCGNPNLTMSDLRQDEDVLTTWFSSWLWPISLFDGINNPDNEEINYYYPTSDLVTGPDIIFFWVARMIMAGYEYRGKMPFKSVYFTGIVRDKLGRKMSKSLGNSPDPLQLIEQYGADGVRMGLMLAAPAGNDIPFDDALCEQGRNFNNKIWNAFRLVKGWTVDDTIAQPEASAIAVKWFKMQLDKTIAEVDDSFSKYRLSEAMMAVYKLFWDEFSSWYLEMVKPGYQQPIDKATYEATLGFFDALLRLLHPFMPFITEELWQALEPRKEGESLMVAQMPEIAVIDSAYLDAFEIVKEIVGGVRTIRLQKNIPNKDALELQIVGEHNEAFNAVIAKMCNLSSISKVEEKAAGAVSFLVRTTEYAVPLGNLINVEEELAKLQEELKYQKGFLASVMKKLGNENFVSKAPAKVIEMEKKKQADAESKIKSIEESIAALTK
;
A
#
# COMPACT_ATOMS: atom_id res chain seq x y z
N MET A 1 41.72 6.42 -1.59
CA MET A 1 40.74 6.00 -2.62
C MET A 1 40.14 7.27 -3.20
N GLU A 2 40.28 7.48 -4.49
CA GLU A 2 39.72 8.66 -5.14
C GLU A 2 38.19 8.44 -5.30
N ILE A 3 37.38 9.38 -4.80
CA ILE A 3 35.92 9.29 -4.86
C ILE A 3 35.48 9.86 -6.19
N ALA A 4 34.70 9.10 -6.97
CA ALA A 4 34.17 9.55 -8.26
C ALA A 4 33.42 10.90 -8.17
N SER A 5 33.49 11.70 -9.22
CA SER A 5 32.85 13.02 -9.26
C SER A 5 31.32 12.98 -9.18
N LYS A 6 30.71 11.86 -9.58
CA LYS A 6 29.27 11.62 -9.54
C LYS A 6 28.96 10.24 -8.99
N TYR A 7 27.86 10.13 -8.28
CA TYR A 7 27.35 8.83 -7.86
C TYR A 7 26.76 8.09 -9.06
N ASN A 8 27.18 6.84 -9.26
CA ASN A 8 26.65 5.96 -10.29
C ASN A 8 26.08 4.71 -9.63
N PRO A 9 24.74 4.62 -9.49
CA PRO A 9 24.09 3.46 -8.86
C PRO A 9 24.46 2.11 -9.52
N ALA A 10 24.61 2.10 -10.84
CA ALA A 10 24.90 0.87 -11.60
C ALA A 10 26.22 0.21 -11.19
N GLU A 11 27.21 1.00 -10.77
CA GLU A 11 28.50 0.48 -10.30
C GLU A 11 28.50 0.05 -8.83
N VAL A 12 27.51 0.49 -8.06
CA VAL A 12 27.45 0.34 -6.61
C VAL A 12 26.50 -0.78 -6.17
N GLU A 13 25.31 -0.84 -6.75
CA GLU A 13 24.22 -1.69 -6.30
C GLU A 13 24.54 -3.18 -6.40
N GLY A 14 24.99 -3.64 -7.54
CA GLY A 14 25.36 -5.05 -7.75
C GLY A 14 26.51 -5.49 -6.86
N LYS A 15 27.50 -4.63 -6.69
CA LYS A 15 28.69 -4.88 -5.86
C LYS A 15 28.32 -5.12 -4.40
N TRP A 16 27.56 -4.22 -3.79
CA TRP A 16 27.23 -4.34 -2.36
C TRP A 16 26.18 -5.40 -2.09
N TYR A 17 25.21 -5.59 -3.00
CA TYR A 17 24.26 -6.67 -2.84
C TYR A 17 24.94 -8.04 -2.81
N GLN A 18 25.90 -8.26 -3.71
CA GLN A 18 26.69 -9.49 -3.71
C GLN A 18 27.55 -9.61 -2.46
N TYR A 19 28.16 -8.52 -2.00
CA TYR A 19 28.92 -8.50 -0.75
C TYR A 19 28.07 -8.91 0.46
N TRP A 20 26.84 -8.42 0.55
CA TRP A 20 25.92 -8.80 1.62
C TRP A 20 25.54 -10.28 1.55
N LEU A 21 25.30 -10.79 0.35
CA LEU A 21 25.01 -12.22 0.13
C LEU A 21 26.21 -13.10 0.52
N ASP A 22 27.40 -12.77 0.08
CA ASP A 22 28.63 -13.54 0.33
C ASP A 22 28.97 -13.62 1.82
N ASN A 23 28.67 -12.56 2.58
CA ASN A 23 28.89 -12.52 4.03
C ASN A 23 27.71 -13.05 4.84
N GLY A 24 26.62 -13.46 4.21
CA GLY A 24 25.47 -14.05 4.89
C GLY A 24 24.70 -13.10 5.81
N PHE A 25 24.72 -11.78 5.57
CA PHE A 25 24.08 -10.80 6.44
C PHE A 25 22.55 -10.90 6.48
N PHE A 26 21.95 -11.53 5.47
CA PHE A 26 20.51 -11.74 5.41
C PHE A 26 20.04 -13.01 6.11
N LYS A 27 20.96 -13.91 6.42
CA LYS A 27 20.65 -15.22 7.00
C LYS A 27 20.28 -15.10 8.47
N SER A 28 19.33 -15.92 8.88
CA SER A 28 18.90 -16.00 10.26
C SER A 28 18.86 -17.45 10.74
N LYS A 29 19.31 -17.65 11.97
CA LYS A 29 19.14 -18.88 12.75
C LYS A 29 18.69 -18.49 14.14
N PRO A 30 17.91 -19.32 14.81
CA PRO A 30 17.58 -19.08 16.22
C PRO A 30 18.82 -18.91 17.08
N ASP A 31 18.88 -17.87 17.89
CA ASP A 31 19.96 -17.58 18.82
C ASP A 31 19.41 -16.86 20.08
N GLY A 32 20.28 -16.30 20.92
CA GLY A 32 19.89 -15.62 22.15
C GLY A 32 19.34 -14.21 21.97
N ARG A 33 19.37 -13.64 20.76
CA ARG A 33 18.84 -12.30 20.51
C ARG A 33 17.32 -12.33 20.36
N GLU A 34 16.68 -11.19 20.60
CA GLU A 34 15.25 -11.02 20.31
C GLU A 34 15.01 -11.15 18.79
N PRO A 35 14.11 -12.04 18.36
CA PRO A 35 13.82 -12.16 16.93
C PRO A 35 13.01 -10.97 16.44
N TYR A 36 13.32 -10.55 15.22
CA TYR A 36 12.43 -9.72 14.40
C TYR A 36 12.08 -10.51 13.14
N THR A 37 10.87 -11.00 13.11
CA THR A 37 10.40 -11.86 12.02
C THR A 37 9.37 -11.12 11.19
N ILE A 38 9.55 -11.13 9.89
CA ILE A 38 8.56 -10.68 8.93
C ILE A 38 8.44 -11.68 7.79
N VAL A 39 7.23 -11.98 7.37
CA VAL A 39 6.96 -12.85 6.23
C VAL A 39 6.43 -12.01 5.08
N ILE A 40 6.96 -12.23 3.90
CA ILE A 40 6.54 -11.49 2.73
C ILE A 40 5.07 -11.80 2.41
N PRO A 41 4.22 -10.82 2.04
CA PRO A 41 3.01 -11.12 1.29
C PRO A 41 3.44 -11.75 -0.04
N PRO A 42 3.22 -13.07 -0.23
CA PRO A 42 3.84 -13.76 -1.36
C PRO A 42 3.23 -13.25 -2.68
N PRO A 43 4.03 -12.64 -3.57
CA PRO A 43 3.51 -12.17 -4.84
C PRO A 43 3.00 -13.31 -5.71
N ASN A 44 1.89 -13.07 -6.39
CA ASN A 44 1.32 -14.01 -7.34
C ASN A 44 2.24 -14.24 -8.55
N VAL A 45 2.46 -15.49 -8.92
CA VAL A 45 3.29 -15.85 -10.10
C VAL A 45 2.58 -15.55 -11.44
N THR A 46 1.68 -14.58 -11.46
CA THR A 46 0.90 -14.18 -12.63
C THR A 46 1.63 -13.24 -13.57
N GLY A 47 2.77 -12.72 -13.16
CA GLY A 47 3.57 -11.79 -13.95
C GLY A 47 4.59 -11.05 -13.11
N VAL A 48 5.12 -9.95 -13.66
CA VAL A 48 6.12 -9.11 -13.02
C VAL A 48 5.52 -8.25 -11.91
N LEU A 49 6.35 -7.80 -10.97
CA LEU A 49 5.96 -6.89 -9.91
C LEU A 49 5.64 -5.49 -10.46
N HIS A 50 4.74 -4.79 -9.80
CA HIS A 50 4.40 -3.40 -10.07
C HIS A 50 4.78 -2.48 -8.91
N MET A 51 4.53 -1.16 -9.05
CA MET A 51 4.95 -0.18 -8.05
C MET A 51 4.34 -0.38 -6.65
N GLY A 52 3.16 -0.98 -6.56
CA GLY A 52 2.57 -1.35 -5.26
C GLY A 52 3.40 -2.39 -4.52
N HIS A 53 3.96 -3.37 -5.23
CA HIS A 53 4.89 -4.34 -4.65
C HIS A 53 6.21 -3.67 -4.23
N MET A 54 6.69 -2.71 -5.03
CA MET A 54 7.92 -1.96 -4.69
C MET A 54 7.74 -1.19 -3.38
N LEU A 55 6.60 -0.52 -3.19
CA LEU A 55 6.26 0.17 -1.95
C LEU A 55 6.21 -0.80 -0.76
N ASN A 56 5.45 -1.86 -0.89
CA ASN A 56 5.26 -2.86 0.17
C ASN A 56 6.61 -3.46 0.61
N ASN A 57 7.43 -3.89 -0.34
CA ASN A 57 8.71 -4.51 -0.03
C ASN A 57 9.77 -3.51 0.45
N THR A 58 9.70 -2.26 0.02
CA THR A 58 10.55 -1.19 0.57
C THR A 58 10.25 -0.97 2.04
N ILE A 59 8.98 -0.91 2.42
CA ILE A 59 8.57 -0.77 3.83
C ILE A 59 9.07 -1.96 4.66
N GLN A 60 8.89 -3.17 4.19
CA GLN A 60 9.39 -4.36 4.87
C GLN A 60 10.90 -4.30 5.06
N ASP A 61 11.65 -3.96 4.00
CA ASP A 61 13.11 -3.87 4.06
C ASP A 61 13.60 -2.81 5.05
N ILE A 62 12.95 -1.65 5.09
CA ILE A 62 13.25 -0.60 6.07
C ILE A 62 13.12 -1.14 7.50
N LEU A 63 12.02 -1.82 7.80
CA LEU A 63 11.76 -2.38 9.13
C LEU A 63 12.79 -3.47 9.48
N VAL A 64 13.10 -4.34 8.54
CA VAL A 64 14.08 -5.43 8.72
C VAL A 64 15.49 -4.89 8.93
N ARG A 65 15.93 -3.96 8.11
CA ARG A 65 17.26 -3.36 8.22
C ARG A 65 17.43 -2.61 9.54
N ARG A 66 16.43 -1.83 9.93
CA ARG A 66 16.48 -1.14 11.22
C ARG A 66 16.50 -2.12 12.38
N ALA A 67 15.69 -3.14 12.37
CA ALA A 67 15.67 -4.16 13.42
C ALA A 67 17.04 -4.85 13.57
N ARG A 68 17.69 -5.18 12.46
CA ARG A 68 19.04 -5.76 12.45
C ARG A 68 20.05 -4.80 13.09
N MET A 69 19.99 -3.53 12.76
CA MET A 69 20.86 -2.50 13.32
C MET A 69 20.53 -2.15 14.78
N MET A 70 19.33 -2.50 15.25
CA MET A 70 18.94 -2.40 16.67
C MET A 70 19.37 -3.63 17.50
N GLY A 71 20.15 -4.53 16.93
CA GLY A 71 20.67 -5.71 17.58
C GLY A 71 19.76 -6.92 17.62
N LYS A 72 18.64 -6.89 16.92
CA LYS A 72 17.71 -8.02 16.81
C LYS A 72 18.18 -9.04 15.79
N ASN A 73 17.75 -10.29 15.96
CA ASN A 73 17.92 -11.32 14.95
C ASN A 73 16.80 -11.19 13.91
N ALA A 74 17.11 -10.52 12.79
CA ALA A 74 16.15 -10.25 11.75
C ALA A 74 16.02 -11.45 10.79
N CYS A 75 14.78 -11.91 10.61
CA CYS A 75 14.42 -12.97 9.69
C CYS A 75 13.30 -12.50 8.76
N TRP A 76 13.62 -12.25 7.52
CA TRP A 76 12.64 -11.92 6.50
C TRP A 76 12.54 -13.06 5.50
N VAL A 77 11.38 -13.76 5.53
CA VAL A 77 11.17 -14.94 4.70
C VAL A 77 10.52 -14.55 3.38
N PRO A 78 11.21 -14.77 2.25
CA PRO A 78 10.67 -14.52 0.92
C PRO A 78 9.84 -15.70 0.42
N GLY A 79 9.02 -15.45 -0.59
CA GLY A 79 8.26 -16.49 -1.25
C GLY A 79 7.34 -15.95 -2.33
N THR A 80 6.65 -16.87 -3.00
CA THR A 80 5.68 -16.58 -4.06
C THR A 80 4.43 -17.40 -3.88
N ASP A 81 3.32 -16.90 -4.44
CA ASP A 81 2.02 -17.53 -4.36
C ASP A 81 1.62 -18.14 -5.71
N HIS A 82 1.07 -19.34 -5.67
CA HIS A 82 0.61 -20.03 -6.87
C HIS A 82 -0.63 -19.40 -7.51
N ALA A 83 -1.42 -18.62 -6.76
CA ALA A 83 -2.57 -17.85 -7.25
C ALA A 83 -3.46 -18.66 -8.22
N SER A 84 -4.13 -19.68 -7.72
CA SER A 84 -4.74 -20.75 -8.53
C SER A 84 -5.57 -20.29 -9.73
N ILE A 85 -6.62 -19.48 -9.54
CA ILE A 85 -7.47 -19.00 -10.64
C ILE A 85 -6.67 -18.13 -11.61
N ALA A 86 -5.95 -17.15 -11.08
CA ALA A 86 -5.27 -16.15 -11.89
C ALA A 86 -4.14 -16.77 -12.72
N THR A 87 -3.36 -17.68 -12.15
CA THR A 87 -2.28 -18.37 -12.84
C THR A 87 -2.81 -19.36 -13.86
N GLU A 88 -3.84 -20.15 -13.53
CA GLU A 88 -4.45 -21.07 -14.48
C GLU A 88 -4.99 -20.33 -15.70
N ALA A 89 -5.64 -19.17 -15.50
CA ALA A 89 -6.12 -18.35 -16.61
C ALA A 89 -4.97 -17.88 -17.52
N LYS A 90 -3.83 -17.50 -16.94
CA LYS A 90 -2.63 -17.12 -17.71
C LYS A 90 -2.08 -18.28 -18.52
N VAL A 91 -1.99 -19.45 -17.94
CA VAL A 91 -1.51 -20.66 -18.62
C VAL A 91 -2.47 -21.08 -19.75
N VAL A 92 -3.78 -21.05 -19.49
CA VAL A 92 -4.81 -21.32 -20.52
C VAL A 92 -4.67 -20.36 -21.70
N ASN A 93 -4.50 -19.07 -21.45
CA ASN A 93 -4.33 -18.07 -22.48
C ASN A 93 -3.03 -18.26 -23.28
N ARG A 94 -1.93 -18.61 -22.62
CA ARG A 94 -0.64 -18.90 -23.27
C ARG A 94 -0.76 -20.12 -24.20
N LEU A 95 -1.42 -21.17 -23.75
CA LEU A 95 -1.67 -22.38 -24.55
C LEU A 95 -2.61 -22.09 -25.73
N ALA A 96 -3.65 -21.28 -25.53
CA ALA A 96 -4.56 -20.86 -26.61
C ALA A 96 -3.83 -20.13 -27.73
N GLY A 97 -2.84 -19.29 -27.37
CA GLY A 97 -1.96 -18.62 -28.32
C GLY A 97 -1.09 -19.59 -29.14
N GLN A 98 -0.89 -20.82 -28.65
CA GLN A 98 -0.17 -21.90 -29.33
C GLN A 98 -1.15 -22.88 -30.04
N GLY A 99 -2.43 -22.59 -30.03
CA GLY A 99 -3.47 -23.45 -30.64
C GLY A 99 -3.85 -24.65 -29.78
N ILE A 100 -3.48 -24.68 -28.49
CA ILE A 100 -3.78 -25.75 -27.57
C ILE A 100 -4.90 -25.34 -26.62
N LYS A 101 -5.97 -26.15 -26.54
CA LYS A 101 -7.06 -25.97 -25.58
C LYS A 101 -6.80 -26.81 -24.34
N LYS A 102 -7.19 -26.31 -23.17
CA LYS A 102 -7.11 -27.08 -21.92
C LYS A 102 -7.80 -28.43 -22.02
N THR A 103 -8.93 -28.50 -22.72
CA THR A 103 -9.69 -29.74 -22.98
C THR A 103 -8.94 -30.80 -23.80
N ASP A 104 -7.88 -30.40 -24.50
CA ASP A 104 -7.03 -31.30 -25.29
C ASP A 104 -5.98 -31.99 -24.41
N LEU A 105 -5.81 -31.57 -23.17
CA LEU A 105 -4.77 -32.02 -22.25
C LEU A 105 -5.35 -32.85 -21.11
N THR A 106 -4.54 -33.77 -20.60
CA THR A 106 -4.77 -34.38 -19.30
C THR A 106 -4.39 -33.40 -18.18
N ARG A 107 -4.85 -33.71 -16.94
CA ARG A 107 -4.46 -32.92 -15.76
C ARG A 107 -2.93 -32.81 -15.62
N ASP A 108 -2.21 -33.92 -15.74
CA ASP A 108 -0.76 -33.94 -15.59
C ASP A 108 -0.04 -33.15 -16.68
N GLU A 109 -0.52 -33.23 -17.90
CA GLU A 109 0.01 -32.43 -19.03
C GLU A 109 -0.18 -30.92 -18.79
N PHE A 110 -1.37 -30.53 -18.37
CA PHE A 110 -1.66 -29.12 -18.03
C PHE A 110 -0.80 -28.63 -16.85
N LEU A 111 -0.68 -29.42 -15.80
CA LEU A 111 0.13 -29.06 -14.62
C LEU A 111 1.62 -28.89 -14.97
N ARG A 112 2.13 -29.65 -15.94
CA ARG A 112 3.49 -29.46 -16.43
C ARG A 112 3.66 -28.03 -17.01
N HIS A 113 2.75 -27.57 -17.82
CA HIS A 113 2.76 -26.22 -18.37
C HIS A 113 2.61 -25.15 -17.27
N ALA A 114 1.81 -25.41 -16.26
CA ALA A 114 1.63 -24.51 -15.14
C ALA A 114 2.89 -24.39 -14.29
N TRP A 115 3.60 -25.50 -14.05
CA TRP A 115 4.90 -25.48 -13.34
C TRP A 115 5.98 -24.76 -14.12
N GLU A 116 6.03 -24.92 -15.45
CA GLU A 116 6.94 -24.14 -16.32
C GLU A 116 6.67 -22.63 -16.21
N TRP A 117 5.42 -22.23 -16.21
CA TRP A 117 5.00 -20.85 -15.98
C TRP A 117 5.49 -20.33 -14.63
N LYS A 118 5.31 -21.13 -13.58
CA LYS A 118 5.75 -20.77 -12.21
C LYS A 118 7.26 -20.57 -12.14
N GLU A 119 8.04 -21.45 -12.72
CA GLU A 119 9.50 -21.33 -12.70
C GLU A 119 9.97 -20.05 -13.41
N GLU A 120 9.40 -19.75 -14.55
CA GLU A 120 9.72 -18.55 -15.32
C GLU A 120 9.39 -17.26 -14.54
N HIS A 121 8.16 -17.12 -14.10
CA HIS A 121 7.67 -15.87 -13.48
C HIS A 121 8.12 -15.71 -12.02
N GLY A 122 8.21 -16.80 -11.29
CA GLY A 122 8.77 -16.80 -9.94
C GLY A 122 10.21 -16.32 -9.91
N GLY A 123 11.03 -16.77 -10.86
CA GLY A 123 12.41 -16.31 -10.98
C GLY A 123 12.53 -14.81 -11.28
N ILE A 124 11.69 -14.29 -12.15
CA ILE A 124 11.63 -12.84 -12.45
C ILE A 124 11.28 -12.03 -11.20
N ILE A 125 10.27 -12.45 -10.45
CA ILE A 125 9.82 -11.77 -9.22
C ILE A 125 10.95 -11.68 -8.20
N LEU A 126 11.63 -12.77 -7.94
CA LEU A 126 12.75 -12.81 -6.99
C LEU A 126 13.92 -11.92 -7.42
N LYS A 127 14.19 -11.87 -8.73
CA LYS A 127 15.20 -10.98 -9.28
C LYS A 127 14.83 -9.50 -9.12
N GLN A 128 13.57 -9.15 -9.34
CA GLN A 128 13.07 -7.78 -9.14
C GLN A 128 13.23 -7.35 -7.67
N LEU A 129 12.91 -8.21 -6.72
CA LEU A 129 13.10 -7.94 -5.30
C LEU A 129 14.57 -7.71 -4.94
N ARG A 130 15.49 -8.50 -5.50
CA ARG A 130 16.92 -8.31 -5.29
C ARG A 130 17.40 -6.96 -5.84
N LYS A 131 16.92 -6.57 -7.00
CA LYS A 131 17.25 -5.26 -7.60
C LYS A 131 16.75 -4.08 -6.75
N LEU A 132 15.64 -4.22 -6.08
CA LEU A 132 15.15 -3.23 -5.12
C LEU A 132 16.02 -3.13 -3.86
N GLY A 133 16.83 -4.13 -3.59
CA GLY A 133 17.68 -4.20 -2.40
C GLY A 133 17.06 -4.98 -1.23
N ALA A 134 16.05 -5.78 -1.49
CA ALA A 134 15.37 -6.55 -0.45
C ALA A 134 16.33 -7.50 0.28
N SER A 135 16.44 -7.36 1.61
CA SER A 135 17.36 -8.12 2.47
C SER A 135 16.71 -9.39 3.03
N CYS A 136 16.08 -10.16 2.15
CA CYS A 136 15.46 -11.43 2.50
C CYS A 136 16.50 -12.53 2.79
N ASP A 137 16.17 -13.41 3.71
CA ASP A 137 16.88 -14.69 3.83
C ASP A 137 16.49 -15.62 2.69
N TRP A 138 17.22 -15.53 1.58
CA TRP A 138 16.90 -16.23 0.33
C TRP A 138 16.96 -17.75 0.44
N ASP A 139 17.70 -18.28 1.40
CA ASP A 139 17.76 -19.73 1.66
C ASP A 139 16.41 -20.27 2.17
N ARG A 140 15.57 -19.39 2.70
CA ARG A 140 14.22 -19.72 3.18
C ARG A 140 13.13 -19.51 2.12
N THR A 141 13.49 -19.22 0.88
CA THR A 141 12.55 -18.99 -0.21
C THR A 141 11.54 -20.14 -0.29
N ALA A 142 10.25 -19.81 -0.19
CA ALA A 142 9.17 -20.76 -0.21
C ALA A 142 8.16 -20.45 -1.33
N PHE A 143 7.44 -21.48 -1.72
CA PHE A 143 6.34 -21.38 -2.66
C PHE A 143 5.10 -22.01 -2.03
N THR A 144 3.94 -21.40 -2.17
CA THR A 144 2.72 -21.87 -1.51
C THR A 144 2.30 -23.29 -1.91
N MET A 145 2.79 -23.80 -3.04
CA MET A 145 2.59 -25.19 -3.48
C MET A 145 3.81 -26.07 -3.41
N ASP A 146 4.88 -25.65 -2.74
CA ASP A 146 6.01 -26.54 -2.50
C ASP A 146 5.61 -27.71 -1.59
N GLU A 147 6.44 -28.73 -1.51
CA GLU A 147 6.15 -29.97 -0.82
C GLU A 147 5.73 -29.76 0.63
N LYS A 148 6.50 -28.98 1.41
CA LYS A 148 6.21 -28.73 2.83
C LYS A 148 4.93 -27.93 3.05
N ARG A 149 4.69 -26.89 2.23
CA ARG A 149 3.45 -26.09 2.31
C ARG A 149 2.25 -26.93 1.91
N SER A 150 2.40 -27.77 0.88
CA SER A 150 1.34 -28.69 0.44
C SER A 150 0.96 -29.71 1.52
N GLU A 151 1.93 -30.29 2.19
CA GLU A 151 1.70 -31.21 3.33
C GLU A 151 0.93 -30.51 4.46
N SER A 152 1.30 -29.28 4.80
CA SER A 152 0.63 -28.47 5.82
C SER A 152 -0.83 -28.19 5.46
N VAL A 153 -1.10 -27.80 4.22
CA VAL A 153 -2.44 -27.53 3.72
C VAL A 153 -3.34 -28.75 3.80
N ILE A 154 -2.85 -29.88 3.34
CA ILE A 154 -3.61 -31.15 3.36
C ILE A 154 -3.88 -31.59 4.80
N LYS A 155 -2.90 -31.49 5.67
CA LYS A 155 -3.07 -31.81 7.09
C LYS A 155 -4.14 -30.94 7.77
N VAL A 156 -4.12 -29.65 7.50
CA VAL A 156 -5.12 -28.70 8.04
C VAL A 156 -6.52 -29.02 7.51
N PHE A 157 -6.65 -29.32 6.22
CA PHE A 157 -7.92 -29.73 5.64
C PHE A 157 -8.49 -30.97 6.36
N VAL A 158 -7.68 -31.99 6.52
CA VAL A 158 -8.08 -33.23 7.18
C VAL A 158 -8.45 -32.99 8.65
N ASP A 159 -7.64 -32.18 9.35
CA ASP A 159 -7.91 -31.82 10.74
C ASP A 159 -9.23 -31.08 10.92
N LEU A 160 -9.46 -30.05 10.12
CA LEU A 160 -10.71 -29.27 10.17
C LEU A 160 -11.93 -30.12 9.76
N TYR A 161 -11.75 -31.06 8.82
CA TYR A 161 -12.79 -32.00 8.48
C TYR A 161 -13.15 -32.93 9.65
N LYS A 162 -12.14 -33.47 10.34
CA LYS A 162 -12.36 -34.30 11.53
C LYS A 162 -13.02 -33.54 12.68
N LYS A 163 -12.75 -32.25 12.80
CA LYS A 163 -13.42 -31.37 13.77
C LYS A 163 -14.86 -31.03 13.38
N GLY A 164 -15.33 -31.46 12.22
CA GLY A 164 -16.67 -31.13 11.72
C GLY A 164 -16.82 -29.70 11.18
N LEU A 165 -15.70 -28.96 10.98
CA LEU A 165 -15.71 -27.60 10.47
C LEU A 165 -15.72 -27.55 8.94
N ILE A 166 -15.11 -28.52 8.27
CA ILE A 166 -15.19 -28.67 6.82
C ILE A 166 -16.27 -29.66 6.46
N TYR A 167 -17.12 -29.28 5.52
CA TYR A 167 -18.20 -30.10 5.01
C TYR A 167 -18.38 -29.92 3.50
N ARG A 168 -18.99 -30.91 2.87
CA ARG A 168 -19.37 -30.88 1.46
C ARG A 168 -20.90 -30.83 1.34
N GLY A 169 -21.40 -29.86 0.58
CA GLY A 169 -22.84 -29.71 0.45
C GLY A 169 -23.24 -28.82 -0.71
N VAL A 170 -24.53 -28.89 -1.06
CA VAL A 170 -25.13 -28.00 -2.05
C VAL A 170 -25.49 -26.69 -1.38
N ARG A 171 -24.97 -25.59 -1.90
CA ARG A 171 -25.26 -24.24 -1.45
C ARG A 171 -25.31 -23.31 -2.66
N MET A 172 -25.96 -22.14 -2.47
CA MET A 172 -25.88 -21.05 -3.43
C MET A 172 -24.46 -20.47 -3.40
N VAL A 173 -23.80 -20.48 -4.54
CA VAL A 173 -22.45 -19.92 -4.69
C VAL A 173 -22.43 -18.87 -5.79
N ASN A 174 -21.42 -18.00 -5.75
CA ASN A 174 -21.10 -17.11 -6.85
C ASN A 174 -20.31 -17.92 -7.89
N TRP A 175 -20.84 -18.03 -9.07
CA TRP A 175 -20.23 -18.80 -10.14
C TRP A 175 -19.63 -17.89 -11.21
N ASP A 176 -18.37 -18.14 -11.59
CA ASP A 176 -17.70 -17.48 -12.71
C ASP A 176 -17.89 -18.33 -13.98
N PRO A 177 -18.74 -17.88 -14.91
CA PRO A 177 -19.04 -18.69 -16.11
C PRO A 177 -17.91 -18.67 -17.15
N LYS A 178 -16.96 -17.76 -17.03
CA LYS A 178 -15.76 -17.72 -17.90
C LYS A 178 -14.65 -18.62 -17.38
N ALA A 179 -14.36 -18.55 -16.11
CA ALA A 179 -13.36 -19.40 -15.45
C ALA A 179 -13.91 -20.80 -15.12
N LEU A 180 -15.22 -21.00 -15.18
CA LEU A 180 -15.92 -22.25 -14.89
C LEU A 180 -15.66 -22.76 -13.47
N THR A 181 -15.70 -21.86 -12.49
CA THR A 181 -15.43 -22.18 -11.09
C THR A 181 -16.27 -21.35 -10.13
N ALA A 182 -16.48 -21.88 -8.93
CA ALA A 182 -17.06 -21.16 -7.81
C ALA A 182 -16.10 -20.08 -7.31
N LEU A 183 -16.65 -19.03 -6.74
CA LEU A 183 -15.95 -17.93 -6.08
C LEU A 183 -16.47 -17.78 -4.65
N SER A 184 -15.65 -17.24 -3.75
CA SER A 184 -16.13 -16.75 -2.47
C SER A 184 -16.75 -15.35 -2.62
N ASP A 185 -17.51 -14.93 -1.62
CA ASP A 185 -18.18 -13.62 -1.66
C ASP A 185 -17.19 -12.46 -1.83
N GLU A 186 -16.00 -12.57 -1.22
CA GLU A 186 -14.96 -11.56 -1.30
C GLU A 186 -14.34 -11.41 -2.69
N GLU A 187 -14.43 -12.42 -3.54
CA GLU A 187 -13.93 -12.42 -4.93
C GLU A 187 -14.89 -11.75 -5.91
N VAL A 188 -16.02 -11.24 -5.43
CA VAL A 188 -17.03 -10.55 -6.23
C VAL A 188 -16.94 -9.05 -6.02
N ILE A 189 -16.75 -8.31 -7.12
CA ILE A 189 -16.72 -6.84 -7.11
C ILE A 189 -18.04 -6.31 -7.64
N TYR A 190 -18.72 -5.50 -6.84
CA TYR A 190 -19.99 -4.88 -7.26
C TYR A 190 -19.72 -3.56 -7.97
N LYS A 191 -20.22 -3.46 -9.20
CA LYS A 191 -20.11 -2.27 -10.06
C LYS A 191 -21.49 -1.72 -10.35
N GLU A 192 -21.61 -0.41 -10.44
CA GLU A 192 -22.81 0.24 -10.95
C GLU A 192 -22.90 0.04 -12.47
N GLU A 193 -24.04 -0.47 -12.91
CA GLU A 193 -24.33 -0.77 -14.30
C GLU A 193 -25.63 -0.07 -14.74
N HIS A 194 -25.61 0.48 -15.95
CA HIS A 194 -26.78 1.00 -16.62
C HIS A 194 -27.57 -0.16 -17.21
N SER A 195 -28.56 -0.61 -16.48
CA SER A 195 -29.42 -1.74 -16.81
C SER A 195 -30.80 -1.26 -17.23
N LYS A 196 -31.69 -2.20 -17.42
CA LYS A 196 -33.12 -1.96 -17.66
C LYS A 196 -33.95 -2.67 -16.61
N LEU A 197 -35.05 -2.08 -16.24
CA LEU A 197 -36.07 -2.73 -15.41
C LEU A 197 -37.23 -3.11 -16.32
N TYR A 198 -37.51 -4.41 -16.40
CA TYR A 198 -38.52 -5.00 -17.26
C TYR A 198 -39.75 -5.30 -16.45
N TYR A 199 -40.94 -4.84 -16.90
CA TYR A 199 -42.23 -5.10 -16.30
C TYR A 199 -42.95 -6.18 -17.10
N LEU A 200 -43.06 -7.37 -16.48
CA LEU A 200 -43.57 -8.59 -17.13
C LEU A 200 -44.96 -8.93 -16.63
N ARG A 201 -45.83 -9.36 -17.53
CA ARG A 201 -47.23 -9.76 -17.24
C ARG A 201 -47.30 -11.26 -17.00
N TYR A 202 -47.69 -11.66 -15.80
CA TYR A 202 -47.98 -13.06 -15.46
C TYR A 202 -49.48 -13.23 -15.38
N LYS A 203 -50.06 -14.03 -16.30
CA LYS A 203 -51.50 -14.26 -16.34
C LYS A 203 -51.96 -14.94 -15.07
N ILE A 204 -53.07 -14.48 -14.49
CA ILE A 204 -53.69 -15.10 -13.34
C ILE A 204 -54.49 -16.30 -13.77
N VAL A 205 -54.25 -17.46 -13.11
CA VAL A 205 -54.97 -18.71 -13.43
C VAL A 205 -56.41 -18.61 -13.00
N GLY A 206 -57.34 -18.95 -13.91
CA GLY A 206 -58.80 -19.03 -13.64
C GLY A 206 -59.53 -17.71 -13.62
N GLU A 207 -58.89 -16.62 -13.92
CA GLU A 207 -59.54 -15.28 -14.03
C GLU A 207 -58.87 -14.44 -15.12
N GLU A 208 -59.52 -13.39 -15.53
CA GLU A 208 -58.92 -12.38 -16.40
C GLU A 208 -57.99 -11.47 -15.65
N GLY A 209 -56.90 -11.07 -16.26
CA GLY A 209 -55.95 -10.13 -15.70
C GLY A 209 -54.55 -10.72 -15.53
N TYR A 210 -53.63 -9.83 -15.14
CA TYR A 210 -52.23 -10.10 -14.99
C TYR A 210 -51.68 -9.62 -13.67
N ALA A 211 -50.77 -10.37 -13.07
CA ALA A 211 -49.85 -9.85 -12.08
C ALA A 211 -48.62 -9.34 -12.80
N VAL A 212 -48.15 -8.14 -12.48
CA VAL A 212 -47.00 -7.52 -13.12
C VAL A 212 -45.79 -7.58 -12.20
N VAL A 213 -44.68 -8.06 -12.70
CA VAL A 213 -43.38 -8.19 -12.01
C VAL A 213 -42.39 -7.25 -12.62
N ALA A 214 -41.61 -6.56 -11.82
CA ALA A 214 -40.45 -5.77 -12.27
C ALA A 214 -39.16 -6.54 -12.00
N THR A 215 -38.37 -6.77 -13.02
CA THR A 215 -37.08 -7.50 -12.92
C THR A 215 -36.00 -6.89 -13.80
N THR A 216 -34.77 -6.95 -13.33
CA THR A 216 -33.59 -6.62 -14.14
C THR A 216 -33.07 -7.82 -14.93
N ARG A 217 -33.60 -9.03 -14.68
CA ARG A 217 -33.13 -10.28 -15.23
C ARG A 217 -34.26 -11.11 -15.88
N PRO A 218 -34.83 -10.64 -16.98
CA PRO A 218 -35.92 -11.34 -17.64
C PRO A 218 -35.55 -12.71 -18.19
N GLU A 219 -34.25 -12.94 -18.46
CA GLU A 219 -33.71 -14.23 -18.90
C GLU A 219 -33.83 -15.35 -17.88
N THR A 220 -34.18 -15.04 -16.64
CA THR A 220 -34.32 -16.08 -15.58
C THR A 220 -35.71 -16.58 -15.37
N ILE A 221 -36.71 -16.09 -16.13
CA ILE A 221 -38.12 -16.47 -15.90
C ILE A 221 -38.39 -17.97 -16.10
N MET A 222 -37.60 -18.63 -16.96
CA MET A 222 -37.72 -20.09 -17.17
C MET A 222 -37.47 -20.91 -15.87
N GLY A 223 -36.81 -20.29 -14.89
CA GLY A 223 -36.54 -20.90 -13.59
C GLY A 223 -37.51 -20.50 -12.49
N ASP A 224 -38.54 -19.67 -12.78
CA ASP A 224 -39.49 -19.22 -11.79
C ASP A 224 -40.31 -20.39 -11.22
N THR A 225 -40.44 -20.47 -9.90
CA THR A 225 -41.19 -21.49 -9.20
C THR A 225 -42.25 -20.92 -8.24
N ALA A 226 -42.22 -19.59 -8.02
CA ALA A 226 -43.28 -18.90 -7.28
C ALA A 226 -43.29 -17.40 -7.64
N MET A 227 -44.37 -16.75 -7.29
CA MET A 227 -44.45 -15.29 -7.17
C MET A 227 -44.67 -14.95 -5.70
N CYS A 228 -44.00 -13.92 -5.19
CA CYS A 228 -44.11 -13.51 -3.81
C CYS A 228 -44.71 -12.11 -3.69
N ILE A 229 -45.63 -11.94 -2.76
CA ILE A 229 -46.23 -10.68 -2.40
C ILE A 229 -46.02 -10.44 -0.90
N ASN A 230 -46.06 -9.16 -0.48
CA ASN A 230 -46.10 -8.81 0.94
C ASN A 230 -47.52 -8.97 1.47
N PRO A 231 -47.74 -9.68 2.59
CA PRO A 231 -49.09 -9.91 3.13
C PRO A 231 -49.80 -8.61 3.54
N ASN A 232 -49.04 -7.52 3.74
CA ASN A 232 -49.57 -6.23 4.13
C ASN A 232 -49.73 -5.24 2.95
N ASP A 233 -49.46 -5.69 1.73
CA ASP A 233 -49.61 -4.84 0.53
C ASP A 233 -51.09 -4.84 0.01
N PRO A 234 -51.81 -3.71 0.13
CA PRO A 234 -53.19 -3.65 -0.33
C PRO A 234 -53.30 -3.76 -1.85
N LYS A 235 -52.29 -3.43 -2.62
CA LYS A 235 -52.29 -3.46 -4.08
C LYS A 235 -52.37 -4.90 -4.63
N ASN A 236 -51.82 -5.86 -3.89
CA ASN A 236 -51.63 -7.25 -4.37
C ASN A 236 -52.41 -8.26 -3.55
N GLN A 237 -53.29 -7.85 -2.62
CA GLN A 237 -54.09 -8.78 -1.81
C GLN A 237 -55.00 -9.70 -2.65
N HIS A 238 -55.45 -9.24 -3.82
CA HIS A 238 -56.27 -10.00 -4.74
C HIS A 238 -55.53 -11.26 -5.29
N LEU A 239 -54.18 -11.29 -5.22
CA LEU A 239 -53.36 -12.43 -5.66
C LEU A 239 -53.23 -13.50 -4.59
N ARG A 240 -53.66 -13.26 -3.37
CA ARG A 240 -53.54 -14.22 -2.27
C ARG A 240 -54.22 -15.54 -2.59
N GLY A 241 -53.48 -16.62 -2.46
CA GLY A 241 -53.96 -17.98 -2.72
C GLY A 241 -54.18 -18.34 -4.20
N LYS A 242 -53.78 -17.40 -5.09
CA LYS A 242 -53.85 -17.63 -6.55
C LYS A 242 -52.61 -18.31 -7.09
N LYS A 243 -52.72 -18.71 -8.36
CA LYS A 243 -51.59 -19.14 -9.18
C LYS A 243 -51.41 -18.18 -10.35
N VAL A 244 -50.22 -18.05 -10.84
CA VAL A 244 -49.94 -17.29 -12.06
C VAL A 244 -49.15 -18.12 -13.06
N ILE A 245 -49.22 -17.72 -14.33
CA ILE A 245 -48.53 -18.41 -15.43
C ILE A 245 -47.26 -17.66 -15.81
N VAL A 246 -46.13 -18.38 -15.79
CA VAL A 246 -44.85 -17.81 -16.24
C VAL A 246 -44.95 -17.45 -17.73
N PRO A 247 -44.64 -16.18 -18.10
CA PRO A 247 -44.74 -15.77 -19.51
C PRO A 247 -43.88 -16.64 -20.41
N LEU A 248 -44.34 -16.91 -21.62
CA LEU A 248 -43.71 -17.74 -22.66
C LEU A 248 -43.50 -19.21 -22.25
N VAL A 249 -43.27 -19.52 -21.00
CA VAL A 249 -43.04 -20.88 -20.49
C VAL A 249 -44.33 -21.65 -20.32
N GLY A 250 -45.37 -20.99 -19.85
CA GLY A 250 -46.68 -21.57 -19.61
C GLY A 250 -46.82 -22.38 -18.29
N ARG A 251 -45.79 -22.39 -17.43
CA ARG A 251 -45.83 -23.06 -16.14
C ARG A 251 -46.68 -22.29 -15.15
N GLU A 252 -47.59 -22.99 -14.47
CA GLU A 252 -48.36 -22.47 -13.34
C GLU A 252 -47.47 -22.48 -12.08
N ILE A 253 -47.40 -21.35 -11.40
CA ILE A 253 -46.64 -21.19 -10.16
C ILE A 253 -47.54 -20.61 -9.07
N PRO A 254 -47.32 -20.96 -7.78
CA PRO A 254 -48.11 -20.43 -6.69
C PRO A 254 -47.69 -18.99 -6.36
N VAL A 255 -48.63 -18.21 -5.82
CA VAL A 255 -48.35 -16.95 -5.16
C VAL A 255 -48.17 -17.21 -3.67
N ILE A 256 -46.97 -16.90 -3.19
CA ILE A 256 -46.59 -17.01 -1.77
C ILE A 256 -46.54 -15.61 -1.13
N GLU A 257 -46.56 -15.56 0.19
CA GLU A 257 -46.57 -14.35 0.96
C GLU A 257 -45.35 -14.30 1.89
N ASP A 258 -44.60 -13.20 1.86
CA ASP A 258 -43.45 -12.97 2.75
C ASP A 258 -43.20 -11.50 2.94
N ASP A 259 -42.83 -11.09 4.17
CA ASP A 259 -42.50 -9.72 4.54
C ASP A 259 -41.22 -9.22 3.84
N TYR A 260 -40.44 -10.12 3.26
CA TYR A 260 -39.23 -9.78 2.50
C TYR A 260 -39.52 -8.85 1.32
N VAL A 261 -40.71 -8.93 0.71
CA VAL A 261 -41.07 -8.12 -0.46
C VAL A 261 -41.29 -6.67 -0.05
N ASP A 262 -40.53 -5.77 -0.67
CA ASP A 262 -40.70 -4.32 -0.50
C ASP A 262 -41.95 -3.86 -1.25
N ILE A 263 -42.93 -3.35 -0.50
CA ILE A 263 -44.23 -2.85 -1.03
C ILE A 263 -44.00 -1.67 -1.97
N GLU A 264 -43.02 -0.84 -1.73
CA GLU A 264 -42.74 0.38 -2.49
C GLU A 264 -41.85 0.16 -3.72
N PHE A 265 -41.17 -0.97 -3.81
CA PHE A 265 -40.31 -1.27 -4.95
C PHE A 265 -41.07 -1.93 -6.10
N GLY A 266 -40.92 -1.39 -7.31
CA GLY A 266 -41.55 -1.93 -8.50
C GLY A 266 -43.07 -2.02 -8.39
N THR A 267 -43.59 -3.23 -8.54
CA THR A 267 -45.03 -3.50 -8.48
C THR A 267 -45.50 -4.11 -7.16
N GLY A 268 -44.57 -4.42 -6.27
CA GLY A 268 -44.80 -5.20 -5.06
C GLY A 268 -45.01 -6.69 -5.30
N CYS A 269 -44.87 -7.15 -6.54
CA CYS A 269 -44.86 -8.58 -6.91
C CYS A 269 -43.41 -8.95 -7.23
N LEU A 270 -42.89 -9.99 -6.57
CA LEU A 270 -41.57 -10.53 -6.78
C LEU A 270 -41.63 -11.87 -7.47
N LYS A 271 -41.00 -12.02 -8.63
CA LYS A 271 -40.73 -13.35 -9.20
C LYS A 271 -39.70 -14.06 -8.34
N VAL A 272 -39.87 -15.33 -8.06
CA VAL A 272 -38.97 -16.13 -7.25
C VAL A 272 -38.33 -17.22 -8.11
N THR A 273 -36.99 -17.10 -8.26
CA THR A 273 -36.15 -17.99 -9.05
C THR A 273 -35.08 -18.58 -8.12
N PRO A 274 -35.40 -19.62 -7.34
CA PRO A 274 -34.54 -20.10 -6.26
C PRO A 274 -33.15 -20.55 -6.71
N ALA A 275 -33.01 -21.01 -7.95
CA ALA A 275 -31.72 -21.50 -8.47
C ALA A 275 -30.75 -20.39 -8.88
N HIS A 276 -31.18 -19.11 -9.03
CA HIS A 276 -30.39 -18.05 -9.65
C HIS A 276 -30.39 -16.71 -8.91
N ASP A 277 -30.89 -16.68 -7.69
CA ASP A 277 -30.83 -15.52 -6.81
C ASP A 277 -30.71 -15.98 -5.35
N VAL A 278 -29.81 -15.33 -4.59
CA VAL A 278 -29.53 -15.71 -3.19
C VAL A 278 -30.76 -15.55 -2.29
N ASN A 279 -31.47 -14.44 -2.44
CA ASN A 279 -32.67 -14.17 -1.63
C ASN A 279 -33.85 -15.07 -2.03
N ASP A 280 -33.99 -15.32 -3.33
CA ASP A 280 -35.01 -16.25 -3.84
C ASP A 280 -34.73 -17.70 -3.37
N TYR A 281 -33.47 -18.07 -3.27
CA TYR A 281 -33.06 -19.35 -2.69
C TYR A 281 -33.51 -19.50 -1.23
N MET A 282 -33.35 -18.45 -0.43
CA MET A 282 -33.82 -18.44 0.97
C MET A 282 -35.33 -18.57 1.06
N LEU A 283 -36.08 -17.87 0.20
CA LEU A 283 -37.52 -18.04 0.07
C LEU A 283 -37.88 -19.45 -0.37
N GLY A 284 -37.12 -20.01 -1.30
CA GLY A 284 -37.29 -21.40 -1.77
C GLY A 284 -37.13 -22.43 -0.65
N GLU A 285 -36.14 -22.25 0.21
CA GLU A 285 -35.95 -23.07 1.40
C GLU A 285 -37.09 -22.93 2.41
N LYS A 286 -37.47 -21.67 2.69
CA LYS A 286 -38.54 -21.37 3.65
C LYS A 286 -39.90 -21.93 3.24
N TYR A 287 -40.23 -21.88 1.96
CA TYR A 287 -41.54 -22.30 1.42
C TYR A 287 -41.48 -23.63 0.64
N ASN A 288 -40.35 -24.33 0.72
CA ASN A 288 -40.13 -25.61 0.06
C ASN A 288 -40.43 -25.57 -1.45
N LEU A 289 -39.91 -24.55 -2.13
CA LEU A 289 -40.07 -24.36 -3.56
C LEU A 289 -39.06 -25.21 -4.35
N PRO A 290 -39.44 -25.74 -5.53
CA PRO A 290 -38.47 -26.39 -6.40
C PRO A 290 -37.45 -25.37 -6.93
N SER A 291 -36.22 -25.83 -7.15
CA SER A 291 -35.17 -25.09 -7.80
C SER A 291 -34.92 -25.64 -9.20
N ILE A 292 -35.06 -24.81 -10.21
CA ILE A 292 -34.82 -25.16 -11.61
C ILE A 292 -33.58 -24.43 -12.09
N ASP A 293 -32.48 -25.16 -12.28
CA ASP A 293 -31.22 -24.61 -12.78
C ASP A 293 -31.26 -24.48 -14.30
N ILE A 294 -31.45 -23.25 -14.78
CA ILE A 294 -31.59 -22.96 -16.20
C ILE A 294 -30.30 -22.62 -16.90
N PHE A 295 -29.18 -22.55 -16.18
CA PHE A 295 -27.89 -22.18 -16.77
C PHE A 295 -26.92 -23.34 -16.75
N ASN A 296 -26.20 -23.51 -17.85
CA ASN A 296 -24.98 -24.33 -17.91
C ASN A 296 -23.83 -23.58 -17.22
N ASP A 297 -22.76 -24.28 -16.94
CA ASP A 297 -21.58 -23.72 -16.27
C ASP A 297 -20.95 -22.53 -17.03
N ASN A 298 -21.07 -22.48 -18.35
CA ASN A 298 -20.55 -21.38 -19.18
C ASN A 298 -21.51 -20.18 -19.34
N GLY A 299 -22.65 -20.18 -18.64
CA GLY A 299 -23.63 -19.10 -18.70
C GLY A 299 -24.60 -19.18 -19.88
N THR A 300 -24.59 -20.28 -20.64
CA THR A 300 -25.62 -20.56 -21.66
C THR A 300 -26.83 -21.22 -21.00
N LEU A 301 -28.00 -21.12 -21.65
CA LEU A 301 -29.20 -21.78 -21.10
C LEU A 301 -29.12 -23.30 -21.24
N SER A 302 -29.49 -23.99 -20.14
CA SER A 302 -29.52 -25.43 -20.07
C SER A 302 -30.81 -26.00 -20.68
N GLU A 303 -30.86 -27.35 -20.85
CA GLU A 303 -32.07 -28.05 -21.27
C GLU A 303 -33.25 -27.83 -20.32
N ALA A 304 -32.98 -27.64 -19.03
CA ALA A 304 -34.00 -27.37 -18.01
C ALA A 304 -34.76 -26.05 -18.26
N ALA A 305 -34.18 -25.10 -18.96
CA ALA A 305 -34.86 -23.89 -19.35
C ALA A 305 -36.01 -24.09 -20.32
N GLY A 306 -35.93 -25.11 -21.17
CA GLY A 306 -36.96 -25.43 -22.17
C GLY A 306 -37.01 -24.47 -23.36
N LEU A 307 -36.64 -23.24 -23.18
CA LEU A 307 -36.55 -22.19 -24.19
C LEU A 307 -35.11 -21.65 -24.28
N TYR A 308 -34.72 -21.22 -25.45
CA TYR A 308 -33.40 -20.60 -25.69
C TYR A 308 -32.21 -21.48 -25.34
N VAL A 309 -32.37 -22.78 -25.33
CA VAL A 309 -31.32 -23.76 -24.95
C VAL A 309 -30.06 -23.56 -25.78
N GLY A 310 -28.91 -23.45 -25.10
CA GLY A 310 -27.62 -23.21 -25.73
C GLY A 310 -27.26 -21.74 -26.05
N MET A 311 -28.20 -20.82 -25.87
CA MET A 311 -27.93 -19.38 -26.08
C MET A 311 -27.27 -18.77 -24.81
N ASP A 312 -26.41 -17.78 -25.05
CA ASP A 312 -25.82 -17.01 -23.96
C ASP A 312 -26.88 -16.19 -23.20
N ARG A 313 -26.78 -16.16 -21.89
CA ARG A 313 -27.72 -15.48 -20.99
C ARG A 313 -28.03 -14.02 -21.36
N PHE A 314 -27.05 -13.27 -21.85
CA PHE A 314 -27.23 -11.86 -22.23
C PHE A 314 -27.86 -11.73 -23.61
N ASP A 315 -27.61 -12.66 -24.52
CA ASP A 315 -28.31 -12.73 -25.81
C ASP A 315 -29.76 -13.09 -25.59
N VAL A 316 -30.03 -13.99 -24.65
CA VAL A 316 -31.41 -14.34 -24.23
C VAL A 316 -32.13 -13.12 -23.65
N ARG A 317 -31.44 -12.32 -22.83
CA ARG A 317 -32.05 -11.09 -22.27
C ARG A 317 -32.56 -10.16 -23.36
N LYS A 318 -31.83 -10.01 -24.44
CA LYS A 318 -32.23 -9.19 -25.61
C LYS A 318 -33.39 -9.85 -26.37
N GLN A 319 -33.29 -11.13 -26.64
CA GLN A 319 -34.30 -11.87 -27.42
C GLN A 319 -35.62 -12.02 -26.66
N ILE A 320 -35.57 -12.25 -25.34
CA ILE A 320 -36.76 -12.42 -24.53
C ILE A 320 -37.56 -11.12 -24.36
N GLU A 321 -36.86 -9.97 -24.35
CA GLU A 321 -37.52 -8.65 -24.39
C GLU A 321 -38.42 -8.54 -25.61
N GLU A 322 -37.88 -8.90 -26.76
CA GLU A 322 -38.62 -8.87 -28.04
C GLU A 322 -39.76 -9.86 -28.07
N ASP A 323 -39.51 -11.09 -27.66
CA ASP A 323 -40.52 -12.16 -27.64
C ASP A 323 -41.67 -11.87 -26.68
N LEU A 324 -41.37 -11.28 -25.50
CA LEU A 324 -42.37 -10.83 -24.55
C LEU A 324 -43.21 -9.66 -25.09
N ARG A 325 -42.58 -8.74 -25.83
CA ARG A 325 -43.27 -7.62 -26.48
C ARG A 325 -44.23 -8.14 -27.54
N ASN A 326 -43.77 -9.04 -28.37
CA ASN A 326 -44.57 -9.64 -29.45
C ASN A 326 -45.73 -10.48 -28.90
N ALA A 327 -45.55 -11.11 -27.74
CA ALA A 327 -46.62 -11.87 -27.09
C ALA A 327 -47.60 -11.01 -26.26
N GLY A 328 -47.37 -9.70 -26.16
CA GLY A 328 -48.19 -8.81 -25.34
C GLY A 328 -47.99 -8.96 -23.83
N LEU A 329 -46.87 -9.57 -23.41
CA LEU A 329 -46.56 -9.89 -22.01
C LEU A 329 -45.52 -8.94 -21.40
N LEU A 330 -45.07 -7.94 -22.15
CA LEU A 330 -44.18 -6.88 -21.69
C LEU A 330 -44.96 -5.60 -21.49
N GLU A 331 -45.08 -5.15 -20.24
CA GLU A 331 -45.83 -3.94 -19.89
C GLU A 331 -45.06 -2.69 -20.28
N LYS A 332 -43.84 -2.58 -19.83
CA LYS A 332 -42.91 -1.49 -20.13
C LYS A 332 -41.47 -1.87 -19.78
N VAL A 333 -40.54 -1.06 -20.27
CA VAL A 333 -39.11 -1.14 -19.96
C VAL A 333 -38.64 0.24 -19.54
N GLU A 334 -37.96 0.34 -18.42
CA GLU A 334 -37.36 1.59 -17.91
C GLU A 334 -35.86 1.48 -17.81
N ALA A 335 -35.15 2.58 -18.01
CA ALA A 335 -33.74 2.66 -17.65
C ALA A 335 -33.60 2.50 -16.12
N TYR A 336 -32.63 1.71 -15.70
CA TYR A 336 -32.42 1.41 -14.29
C TYR A 336 -30.93 1.25 -14.00
N GLU A 337 -30.48 1.86 -12.90
CA GLU A 337 -29.11 1.69 -12.43
C GLU A 337 -29.11 0.72 -11.26
N ASN A 338 -28.30 -0.31 -11.33
CA ASN A 338 -28.15 -1.29 -10.26
C ASN A 338 -26.70 -1.72 -10.09
N LYS A 339 -26.41 -2.31 -8.97
CA LYS A 339 -25.10 -2.90 -8.68
C LYS A 339 -25.11 -4.36 -9.13
N VAL A 340 -24.16 -4.70 -10.00
CA VAL A 340 -23.96 -6.04 -10.53
C VAL A 340 -22.63 -6.60 -10.03
N GLY A 341 -22.64 -7.83 -9.54
CA GLY A 341 -21.44 -8.53 -9.09
C GLY A 341 -20.62 -9.05 -10.27
N PHE A 342 -19.33 -8.74 -10.29
CA PHE A 342 -18.36 -9.17 -11.29
C PHE A 342 -17.28 -10.03 -10.63
N SER A 343 -16.79 -11.02 -11.35
CA SER A 343 -15.61 -11.77 -10.94
C SER A 343 -14.38 -10.85 -10.94
N GLU A 344 -13.68 -10.78 -9.81
CA GLU A 344 -12.45 -9.98 -9.69
C GLU A 344 -11.40 -10.41 -10.74
N ARG A 345 -11.34 -11.67 -11.09
CA ARG A 345 -10.30 -12.25 -11.94
C ARG A 345 -10.58 -12.21 -13.43
N THR A 346 -11.83 -12.43 -13.82
CA THR A 346 -12.23 -12.49 -15.24
C THR A 346 -12.99 -11.27 -15.70
N ASN A 347 -13.45 -10.44 -14.76
CA ASN A 347 -14.23 -9.23 -15.02
C ASN A 347 -15.51 -9.49 -15.81
N VAL A 348 -16.15 -10.65 -15.58
CA VAL A 348 -17.46 -10.96 -16.13
C VAL A 348 -18.49 -10.97 -15.02
N PRO A 349 -19.77 -10.66 -15.32
CA PRO A 349 -20.84 -10.81 -14.31
C PRO A 349 -20.90 -12.25 -13.79
N ILE A 350 -20.94 -12.40 -12.48
CA ILE A 350 -21.08 -13.70 -11.84
C ILE A 350 -22.52 -14.21 -12.00
N GLU A 351 -22.69 -15.52 -11.84
CA GLU A 351 -24.01 -16.13 -11.84
C GLU A 351 -24.24 -16.81 -10.49
N PRO A 352 -25.24 -16.41 -9.70
CA PRO A 352 -25.65 -17.18 -8.53
C PRO A 352 -26.12 -18.55 -8.98
N LYS A 353 -25.55 -19.61 -8.43
CA LYS A 353 -25.77 -20.98 -8.86
C LYS A 353 -25.74 -21.95 -7.68
N LEU A 354 -26.66 -22.93 -7.67
CA LEU A 354 -26.61 -24.04 -6.75
C LEU A 354 -25.50 -25.00 -7.18
N SER A 355 -24.56 -25.29 -6.28
CA SER A 355 -23.44 -26.17 -6.58
C SER A 355 -23.01 -26.96 -5.36
N MET A 356 -22.59 -28.20 -5.61
CA MET A 356 -21.94 -29.04 -4.62
C MET A 356 -20.49 -28.62 -4.45
N GLN A 357 -20.19 -28.06 -3.31
CA GLN A 357 -18.87 -27.48 -3.01
C GLN A 357 -18.41 -27.89 -1.60
N TRP A 358 -17.15 -27.64 -1.32
CA TRP A 358 -16.57 -27.76 0.01
C TRP A 358 -16.60 -26.42 0.72
N PHE A 359 -16.98 -26.43 1.99
CA PHE A 359 -17.12 -25.24 2.83
C PHE A 359 -16.41 -25.42 4.16
N LEU A 360 -15.91 -24.31 4.68
CA LEU A 360 -15.40 -24.21 6.05
C LEU A 360 -16.37 -23.36 6.86
N LYS A 361 -16.85 -23.91 7.99
CA LYS A 361 -17.64 -23.16 8.96
C LYS A 361 -16.77 -22.09 9.62
N MET A 362 -17.20 -20.85 9.55
CA MET A 362 -16.36 -19.72 9.97
C MET A 362 -16.73 -19.11 11.32
N GLU A 363 -17.88 -19.42 11.88
CA GLU A 363 -18.38 -18.78 13.11
C GLU A 363 -17.42 -18.93 14.28
N HIS A 364 -16.98 -20.12 14.58
CA HIS A 364 -15.98 -20.38 15.64
C HIS A 364 -14.66 -19.64 15.39
N LEU A 365 -14.15 -19.71 14.18
CA LEU A 365 -12.88 -19.07 13.80
C LEU A 365 -12.97 -17.55 13.90
N ALA A 366 -14.09 -16.96 13.54
CA ALA A 366 -14.33 -15.54 13.67
C ALA A 366 -14.40 -15.08 15.14
N GLN A 367 -15.06 -15.86 16.00
CA GLN A 367 -15.17 -15.56 17.43
C GLN A 367 -13.79 -15.51 18.12
N ILE A 368 -12.92 -16.47 17.84
CA ILE A 368 -11.58 -16.51 18.46
C ILE A 368 -10.64 -15.43 17.90
N ALA A 369 -10.91 -14.93 16.71
CA ALA A 369 -10.05 -13.94 16.03
C ALA A 369 -10.51 -12.49 16.21
N LEU A 370 -11.72 -12.22 16.69
CA LEU A 370 -12.26 -10.87 16.81
C LEU A 370 -11.65 -10.09 17.97
N GLU A 371 -11.71 -10.65 19.16
CA GLU A 371 -11.30 -9.95 20.40
C GLU A 371 -9.83 -9.53 20.41
N PRO A 372 -8.86 -10.36 19.95
CA PRO A 372 -7.45 -9.96 19.96
C PRO A 372 -7.15 -8.68 19.17
N VAL A 373 -7.88 -8.41 18.11
CA VAL A 373 -7.75 -7.17 17.35
C VAL A 373 -8.46 -6.01 18.04
N MET A 374 -9.67 -6.26 18.57
CA MET A 374 -10.46 -5.18 19.18
C MET A 374 -9.84 -4.65 20.46
N LYS A 375 -9.13 -5.48 21.25
CA LYS A 375 -8.40 -5.04 22.44
C LYS A 375 -6.91 -4.76 22.24
N ASP A 376 -6.47 -4.68 20.97
CA ASP A 376 -5.09 -4.33 20.60
C ASP A 376 -4.00 -5.32 21.07
N ASP A 377 -4.32 -6.58 21.22
CA ASP A 377 -3.30 -7.63 21.29
C ASP A 377 -2.56 -7.71 19.96
N ILE A 378 -3.32 -7.58 18.85
CA ILE A 378 -2.81 -7.33 17.51
C ILE A 378 -3.16 -5.89 17.15
N LYS A 379 -2.15 -5.06 16.87
CA LYS A 379 -2.34 -3.64 16.58
C LYS A 379 -2.41 -3.39 15.08
N PHE A 380 -3.44 -2.67 14.64
CA PHE A 380 -3.60 -2.23 13.26
C PHE A 380 -3.12 -0.79 13.08
N TYR A 381 -2.30 -0.57 12.07
CA TYR A 381 -1.81 0.75 11.66
C TYR A 381 -2.20 1.05 10.21
N PRO A 382 -3.10 2.03 9.93
CA PRO A 382 -3.81 2.85 10.92
C PRO A 382 -4.98 2.10 11.59
N PRO A 383 -5.40 2.54 12.80
CA PRO A 383 -6.46 1.87 13.59
C PRO A 383 -7.85 1.86 12.93
N LYS A 384 -8.09 2.72 11.95
CA LYS A 384 -9.38 2.81 11.25
C LYS A 384 -9.88 1.48 10.67
N PHE A 385 -8.97 0.57 10.32
CA PHE A 385 -9.31 -0.74 9.77
C PHE A 385 -9.87 -1.73 10.79
N LYS A 386 -9.78 -1.44 12.08
CA LYS A 386 -10.40 -2.26 13.14
C LYS A 386 -11.91 -2.36 12.98
N ASN A 387 -12.58 -1.26 12.64
CA ASN A 387 -14.02 -1.26 12.44
C ASN A 387 -14.45 -2.10 11.23
N THR A 388 -13.71 -2.00 10.14
CA THR A 388 -13.93 -2.82 8.94
C THR A 388 -13.75 -4.31 9.26
N TYR A 389 -12.69 -4.64 9.99
CA TYR A 389 -12.43 -6.00 10.47
C TYR A 389 -13.56 -6.54 11.34
N ARG A 390 -14.01 -5.76 12.34
CA ARG A 390 -15.11 -6.15 13.23
C ARG A 390 -16.40 -6.41 12.47
N HIS A 391 -16.79 -5.51 11.59
CA HIS A 391 -18.01 -5.65 10.82
C HIS A 391 -18.03 -6.94 9.99
N TRP A 392 -16.93 -7.26 9.34
CA TRP A 392 -16.81 -8.49 8.55
C TRP A 392 -16.87 -9.74 9.44
N MET A 393 -16.16 -9.74 10.57
CA MET A 393 -16.12 -10.87 11.51
C MET A 393 -17.49 -11.15 12.15
N GLU A 394 -18.24 -10.11 12.48
CA GLU A 394 -19.58 -10.25 13.06
C GLU A 394 -20.63 -10.75 12.05
N ASN A 395 -20.40 -10.56 10.78
CA ASN A 395 -21.33 -10.94 9.69
C ASN A 395 -20.76 -12.05 8.79
N ILE A 396 -19.82 -12.82 9.30
CA ILE A 396 -19.11 -13.81 8.49
C ILE A 396 -20.02 -14.97 8.08
N LYS A 397 -19.84 -15.41 6.84
CA LYS A 397 -20.51 -16.59 6.26
C LYS A 397 -19.51 -17.73 6.11
N ASP A 398 -20.04 -18.94 5.92
CA ASP A 398 -19.21 -20.11 5.60
C ASP A 398 -18.40 -19.85 4.33
N TRP A 399 -17.17 -20.27 4.36
CA TRP A 399 -16.21 -20.02 3.29
C TRP A 399 -16.21 -21.17 2.29
N CYS A 400 -16.55 -20.88 1.03
CA CYS A 400 -16.43 -21.82 -0.07
C CYS A 400 -14.96 -21.98 -0.44
N ILE A 401 -14.38 -23.14 -0.14
CA ILE A 401 -12.94 -23.40 -0.27
C ILE A 401 -12.57 -24.22 -1.51
N SER A 402 -13.51 -24.81 -2.22
CA SER A 402 -13.25 -25.59 -3.43
C SER A 402 -13.30 -24.74 -4.71
N ARG A 403 -12.43 -25.07 -5.65
CA ARG A 403 -12.35 -24.44 -6.98
C ARG A 403 -12.23 -25.52 -8.04
N GLN A 404 -12.95 -25.35 -9.14
CA GLN A 404 -12.98 -26.27 -10.27
C GLN A 404 -11.82 -25.97 -11.22
N LEU A 405 -10.62 -26.12 -10.71
CA LEU A 405 -9.33 -25.84 -11.38
C LEU A 405 -8.42 -27.05 -11.26
N TRP A 406 -7.34 -27.07 -12.03
CA TRP A 406 -6.28 -28.07 -11.87
C TRP A 406 -5.07 -27.51 -11.12
N TRP A 407 -4.80 -26.21 -11.26
CA TRP A 407 -3.67 -25.56 -10.58
C TRP A 407 -4.04 -25.14 -9.16
N GLY A 408 -3.54 -25.87 -8.19
CA GLY A 408 -3.77 -25.66 -6.77
C GLY A 408 -3.60 -26.93 -5.96
N HIS A 409 -3.91 -26.88 -4.67
CA HIS A 409 -3.85 -28.04 -3.79
C HIS A 409 -5.09 -28.89 -4.00
N ARG A 410 -4.88 -30.08 -4.52
CA ARG A 410 -5.99 -31.01 -4.78
C ARG A 410 -6.65 -31.46 -3.48
N ILE A 411 -7.96 -31.44 -3.45
CA ILE A 411 -8.75 -31.79 -2.26
C ILE A 411 -8.52 -33.26 -1.91
N PRO A 412 -8.14 -33.57 -0.63
CA PRO A 412 -7.80 -34.94 -0.21
C PRO A 412 -9.05 -35.74 0.17
N ALA A 413 -10.02 -35.74 -0.70
CA ALA A 413 -11.25 -36.52 -0.57
C ALA A 413 -11.29 -37.58 -1.67
N TYR A 414 -11.69 -38.79 -1.32
CA TYR A 414 -11.69 -39.94 -2.21
C TYR A 414 -13.09 -40.55 -2.25
N PHE A 415 -13.71 -40.55 -3.42
CA PHE A 415 -15.07 -41.09 -3.62
C PHE A 415 -15.02 -42.59 -3.72
N LEU A 416 -15.99 -43.20 -3.07
CA LEU A 416 -16.13 -44.66 -2.98
C LEU A 416 -16.97 -45.21 -4.13
N PRO A 417 -16.79 -46.52 -4.54
CA PRO A 417 -17.53 -47.10 -5.65
C PRO A 417 -19.03 -47.10 -5.46
N GLU A 418 -19.48 -47.27 -4.22
CA GLU A 418 -20.92 -47.40 -3.88
C GLU A 418 -21.51 -46.08 -3.33
N GLY A 419 -20.82 -44.99 -3.48
CA GLY A 419 -21.21 -43.67 -2.98
C GLY A 419 -20.56 -43.29 -1.65
N GLY A 420 -20.59 -41.99 -1.35
CA GLY A 420 -19.86 -41.48 -0.20
C GLY A 420 -18.38 -41.21 -0.49
N TYR A 421 -17.67 -40.80 0.51
CA TYR A 421 -16.25 -40.45 0.39
C TYR A 421 -15.52 -40.61 1.73
N VAL A 422 -14.21 -40.69 1.65
CA VAL A 422 -13.29 -40.60 2.80
C VAL A 422 -12.32 -39.45 2.60
N VAL A 423 -11.86 -38.85 3.71
CA VAL A 423 -10.88 -37.75 3.72
C VAL A 423 -9.64 -38.23 4.44
N ALA A 424 -8.50 -38.15 3.79
CA ALA A 424 -7.23 -38.61 4.34
C ALA A 424 -6.05 -37.85 3.78
N GLU A 425 -4.97 -37.79 4.54
CA GLU A 425 -3.74 -37.09 4.15
C GLU A 425 -3.00 -37.77 2.99
N THR A 426 -3.07 -39.07 2.91
CA THR A 426 -2.39 -39.88 1.87
C THR A 426 -3.33 -40.86 1.21
N GLU A 427 -2.95 -41.36 0.03
CA GLU A 427 -3.70 -42.38 -0.69
C GLU A 427 -3.79 -43.68 0.12
N GLU A 428 -2.70 -44.04 0.81
CA GLU A 428 -2.64 -45.25 1.64
C GLU A 428 -3.64 -45.16 2.80
N LYS A 429 -3.69 -44.05 3.49
CA LYS A 429 -4.67 -43.82 4.57
C LYS A 429 -6.10 -43.77 4.03
N ALA A 430 -6.29 -43.17 2.86
CA ALA A 430 -7.61 -43.16 2.19
C ALA A 430 -8.10 -44.59 1.89
N LEU A 431 -7.23 -45.43 1.37
CA LEU A 431 -7.56 -46.82 1.09
C LEU A 431 -7.94 -47.61 2.36
N GLU A 432 -7.19 -47.40 3.45
CA GLU A 432 -7.51 -48.03 4.74
C GLU A 432 -8.90 -47.60 5.24
N LEU A 433 -9.20 -46.30 5.21
CA LEU A 433 -10.51 -45.78 5.59
C LEU A 433 -11.62 -46.25 4.69
N ALA A 434 -11.36 -46.40 3.38
CA ALA A 434 -12.31 -46.87 2.40
C ALA A 434 -12.67 -48.35 2.64
N LYS A 435 -11.67 -49.19 2.91
CA LYS A 435 -11.86 -50.62 3.27
C LYS A 435 -12.71 -50.77 4.52
N GLU A 436 -12.45 -49.97 5.53
CA GLU A 436 -13.20 -49.95 6.78
C GLU A 436 -14.63 -49.48 6.56
N LYS A 437 -14.84 -48.35 5.87
CA LYS A 437 -16.15 -47.76 5.62
C LYS A 437 -17.05 -48.65 4.74
N CYS A 438 -16.47 -49.28 3.70
CA CYS A 438 -17.19 -50.17 2.80
C CYS A 438 -17.31 -51.62 3.34
N GLY A 439 -16.56 -51.96 4.39
CA GLY A 439 -16.48 -53.35 4.87
C GLY A 439 -15.88 -54.31 3.83
N ASN A 440 -15.07 -53.81 2.90
CA ASN A 440 -14.46 -54.62 1.82
C ASN A 440 -12.94 -54.50 1.87
N PRO A 441 -12.25 -55.54 2.36
CA PRO A 441 -10.77 -55.54 2.46
C PRO A 441 -10.05 -55.67 1.12
N ASN A 442 -10.78 -55.96 0.03
CA ASN A 442 -10.21 -56.18 -1.30
C ASN A 442 -10.18 -54.90 -2.17
N LEU A 443 -10.62 -53.78 -1.66
CA LEU A 443 -10.53 -52.50 -2.39
C LEU A 443 -9.09 -52.16 -2.72
N THR A 444 -8.88 -51.62 -3.91
CA THR A 444 -7.60 -51.09 -4.38
C THR A 444 -7.74 -49.58 -4.66
N MET A 445 -6.62 -48.89 -4.81
CA MET A 445 -6.63 -47.42 -5.14
C MET A 445 -7.36 -47.15 -6.45
N SER A 446 -7.36 -48.05 -7.40
CA SER A 446 -8.09 -47.90 -8.66
C SER A 446 -9.62 -47.88 -8.50
N ASP A 447 -10.13 -48.38 -7.37
CA ASP A 447 -11.56 -48.34 -7.02
C ASP A 447 -11.96 -46.99 -6.45
N LEU A 448 -11.02 -46.16 -6.03
CA LEU A 448 -11.24 -44.82 -5.47
C LEU A 448 -11.00 -43.74 -6.52
N ARG A 449 -11.78 -42.70 -6.43
CA ARG A 449 -11.63 -41.54 -7.29
C ARG A 449 -11.39 -40.27 -6.42
N GLN A 450 -10.18 -39.74 -6.45
CA GLN A 450 -9.90 -38.49 -5.75
C GLN A 450 -10.69 -37.35 -6.36
N ASP A 451 -11.16 -36.42 -5.51
CA ASP A 451 -11.81 -35.18 -5.94
C ASP A 451 -10.90 -34.42 -6.91
N GLU A 452 -11.46 -33.97 -8.02
CA GLU A 452 -10.71 -33.23 -9.05
C GLU A 452 -10.52 -31.77 -8.73
N ASP A 453 -11.32 -31.24 -7.80
CA ASP A 453 -11.25 -29.85 -7.40
C ASP A 453 -10.02 -29.57 -6.55
N VAL A 454 -9.61 -28.32 -6.57
CA VAL A 454 -8.52 -27.81 -5.75
C VAL A 454 -9.04 -26.84 -4.70
N LEU A 455 -8.23 -26.58 -3.69
CA LEU A 455 -8.50 -25.57 -2.67
C LEU A 455 -8.20 -24.18 -3.20
N THR A 456 -8.98 -23.19 -2.77
CA THR A 456 -8.68 -21.78 -3.03
C THR A 456 -7.27 -21.42 -2.53
N THR A 457 -6.59 -20.57 -3.25
CA THR A 457 -5.27 -20.03 -2.88
C THR A 457 -5.20 -19.61 -1.41
N TRP A 458 -6.24 -18.95 -0.92
CA TRP A 458 -6.27 -18.41 0.44
C TRP A 458 -6.30 -19.48 1.53
N PHE A 459 -6.67 -20.71 1.22
CA PHE A 459 -6.58 -21.84 2.15
C PHE A 459 -5.14 -22.32 2.38
N SER A 460 -4.20 -21.94 1.51
CA SER A 460 -2.77 -22.13 1.74
C SER A 460 -2.14 -20.89 2.37
N SER A 461 -2.47 -19.72 1.87
CA SER A 461 -1.87 -18.45 2.31
C SER A 461 -2.18 -18.09 3.77
N TRP A 462 -3.32 -18.53 4.30
CA TRP A 462 -3.68 -18.29 5.70
C TRP A 462 -2.78 -19.01 6.70
N LEU A 463 -2.06 -20.04 6.26
CA LEU A 463 -1.09 -20.77 7.08
C LEU A 463 0.33 -20.22 7.00
N TRP A 464 0.56 -19.21 6.16
CA TRP A 464 1.88 -18.73 5.77
C TRP A 464 2.84 -18.50 6.94
N PRO A 465 2.51 -17.73 8.00
CA PRO A 465 3.43 -17.51 9.11
C PRO A 465 3.70 -18.76 9.96
N ILE A 466 2.87 -19.76 9.86
CA ILE A 466 3.03 -21.04 10.58
C ILE A 466 3.80 -22.05 9.73
N SER A 467 3.38 -22.21 8.48
CA SER A 467 3.96 -23.21 7.57
C SER A 467 5.40 -22.90 7.13
N LEU A 468 5.77 -21.62 7.09
CA LEU A 468 7.14 -21.21 6.78
C LEU A 468 8.17 -21.71 7.80
N PHE A 469 7.73 -21.95 9.02
CA PHE A 469 8.56 -22.50 10.09
C PHE A 469 8.14 -23.93 10.48
N ASP A 470 7.48 -24.61 9.56
CA ASP A 470 7.04 -26.01 9.73
C ASP A 470 6.19 -26.25 11.00
N GLY A 471 5.40 -25.27 11.38
CA GLY A 471 4.63 -25.27 12.62
C GLY A 471 3.36 -26.12 12.61
N ILE A 472 2.92 -26.61 11.45
CA ILE A 472 1.77 -27.53 11.32
C ILE A 472 2.23 -28.97 11.49
N ASN A 473 3.26 -29.39 10.74
CA ASN A 473 3.76 -30.77 10.77
C ASN A 473 4.60 -31.06 12.03
N ASN A 474 5.40 -30.08 12.46
CA ASN A 474 6.26 -30.16 13.64
C ASN A 474 5.99 -28.99 14.58
N PRO A 475 4.87 -29.01 15.33
CA PRO A 475 4.42 -27.86 16.11
C PRO A 475 5.34 -27.43 17.26
N ASP A 476 6.25 -28.28 17.70
CA ASP A 476 7.18 -28.00 18.79
C ASP A 476 8.62 -27.73 18.32
N ASN A 477 8.86 -27.54 17.03
CA ASN A 477 10.19 -27.30 16.52
C ASN A 477 10.78 -25.97 17.00
N GLU A 478 12.10 -25.88 17.03
CA GLU A 478 12.83 -24.71 17.53
C GLU A 478 12.50 -23.43 16.76
N GLU A 479 12.39 -23.49 15.44
CA GLU A 479 12.17 -22.32 14.61
C GLU A 479 10.79 -21.69 14.83
N ILE A 480 9.72 -22.49 14.88
CA ILE A 480 8.37 -21.95 15.12
C ILE A 480 8.30 -21.32 16.53
N ASN A 481 8.93 -21.92 17.53
CA ASN A 481 8.96 -21.39 18.88
C ASN A 481 9.78 -20.09 18.99
N TYR A 482 10.78 -19.91 18.14
CA TYR A 482 11.62 -18.72 18.12
C TYR A 482 11.03 -17.58 17.29
N TYR A 483 10.58 -17.85 16.06
CA TYR A 483 10.16 -16.83 15.10
C TYR A 483 8.69 -16.44 15.19
N TYR A 484 7.84 -17.33 15.70
CA TYR A 484 6.40 -17.08 15.81
C TYR A 484 6.02 -16.62 17.23
N PRO A 485 5.18 -15.61 17.44
CA PRO A 485 4.52 -14.79 16.43
C PRO A 485 5.50 -13.91 15.64
N THR A 486 5.18 -13.60 14.41
CA THR A 486 5.96 -12.64 13.62
C THR A 486 5.80 -11.24 14.20
N SER A 487 6.73 -10.34 13.91
CA SER A 487 6.77 -9.02 14.52
C SER A 487 5.78 -8.07 13.87
N ASP A 488 5.89 -7.92 12.56
CA ASP A 488 5.05 -7.05 11.75
C ASP A 488 4.57 -7.78 10.51
N LEU A 489 3.35 -7.49 10.08
CA LEU A 489 2.84 -7.83 8.77
C LEU A 489 2.64 -6.54 7.98
N VAL A 490 3.18 -6.45 6.78
CA VAL A 490 3.01 -5.31 5.88
C VAL A 490 2.20 -5.75 4.68
N THR A 491 1.00 -5.21 4.50
CA THR A 491 0.08 -5.63 3.45
C THR A 491 -0.85 -4.49 3.02
N GLY A 492 -1.47 -4.63 1.86
CA GLY A 492 -2.53 -3.73 1.42
C GLY A 492 -3.85 -3.97 2.17
N PRO A 493 -4.68 -2.93 2.36
CA PRO A 493 -5.96 -3.10 3.04
C PRO A 493 -6.99 -3.86 2.19
N ASP A 494 -6.78 -3.98 0.91
CA ASP A 494 -7.64 -4.71 -0.03
C ASP A 494 -7.70 -6.22 0.23
N ILE A 495 -6.71 -6.79 0.92
CA ILE A 495 -6.68 -8.21 1.28
C ILE A 495 -6.84 -8.48 2.78
N ILE A 496 -7.43 -7.54 3.50
CA ILE A 496 -7.68 -7.71 4.94
C ILE A 496 -8.54 -8.94 5.24
N PHE A 497 -9.58 -9.20 4.45
CA PHE A 497 -10.47 -10.35 4.64
C PHE A 497 -9.93 -11.62 4.01
N PHE A 498 -9.28 -11.49 2.87
CA PHE A 498 -8.69 -12.63 2.17
C PHE A 498 -7.55 -13.27 2.95
N TRP A 499 -6.71 -12.45 3.55
CA TRP A 499 -5.45 -12.91 4.11
C TRP A 499 -5.26 -12.59 5.59
N VAL A 500 -5.30 -11.31 5.98
CA VAL A 500 -5.01 -10.88 7.36
C VAL A 500 -5.93 -11.56 8.36
N ALA A 501 -7.24 -11.47 8.18
CA ALA A 501 -8.23 -12.06 9.07
C ALA A 501 -8.10 -13.58 9.13
N ARG A 502 -7.90 -14.22 8.00
CA ARG A 502 -7.76 -15.68 7.91
C ARG A 502 -6.46 -16.18 8.56
N MET A 503 -5.37 -15.44 8.43
CA MET A 503 -4.13 -15.75 9.18
C MET A 503 -4.33 -15.65 10.69
N ILE A 504 -5.08 -14.66 11.16
CA ILE A 504 -5.40 -14.51 12.58
C ILE A 504 -6.21 -15.73 13.07
N MET A 505 -7.21 -16.15 12.30
CA MET A 505 -7.99 -17.35 12.59
C MET A 505 -7.11 -18.59 12.69
N ALA A 506 -6.27 -18.83 11.69
CA ALA A 506 -5.36 -19.98 11.67
C ALA A 506 -4.35 -19.95 12.82
N GLY A 507 -3.82 -18.77 13.14
CA GLY A 507 -2.89 -18.58 14.22
C GLY A 507 -3.46 -18.98 15.57
N TYR A 508 -4.66 -18.53 15.89
CA TYR A 508 -5.33 -18.89 17.14
C TYR A 508 -5.80 -20.34 17.15
N GLU A 509 -6.29 -20.86 16.03
CA GLU A 509 -6.75 -22.26 15.95
C GLU A 509 -5.60 -23.26 16.12
N TYR A 510 -4.45 -23.00 15.49
CA TYR A 510 -3.35 -23.97 15.45
C TYR A 510 -2.20 -23.67 16.40
N ARG A 511 -2.04 -22.43 16.85
CA ARG A 511 -0.95 -22.02 17.74
C ARG A 511 -1.45 -21.46 19.08
N GLY A 512 -2.74 -21.13 19.18
CA GLY A 512 -3.27 -20.46 20.39
C GLY A 512 -2.69 -19.06 20.62
N LYS A 513 -2.02 -18.48 19.62
CA LYS A 513 -1.33 -17.20 19.68
C LYS A 513 -1.53 -16.42 18.39
N MET A 514 -1.43 -15.09 18.49
CA MET A 514 -1.43 -14.21 17.33
C MET A 514 -0.37 -14.62 16.30
N PRO A 515 -0.65 -14.53 15.01
CA PRO A 515 0.34 -14.82 13.97
C PRO A 515 1.34 -13.69 13.75
N PHE A 516 0.98 -12.47 14.12
CA PHE A 516 1.79 -11.26 14.08
C PHE A 516 1.34 -10.30 15.18
N LYS A 517 2.27 -9.48 15.65
CA LYS A 517 1.99 -8.49 16.72
C LYS A 517 1.34 -7.23 16.20
N SER A 518 1.69 -6.83 14.98
CA SER A 518 1.21 -5.60 14.34
C SER A 518 0.98 -5.81 12.85
N VAL A 519 0.01 -5.08 12.30
CA VAL A 519 -0.27 -5.03 10.86
C VAL A 519 -0.14 -3.59 10.39
N TYR A 520 0.78 -3.36 9.47
CA TYR A 520 0.93 -2.10 8.77
C TYR A 520 0.22 -2.18 7.41
N PHE A 521 -0.84 -1.39 7.24
CA PHE A 521 -1.56 -1.31 5.98
C PHE A 521 -0.96 -0.24 5.08
N THR A 522 -0.49 -0.66 3.90
CA THR A 522 0.06 0.26 2.90
C THR A 522 -1.06 0.96 2.14
N GLY A 523 -0.77 2.14 1.60
CA GLY A 523 -1.64 2.77 0.62
C GLY A 523 -1.58 2.06 -0.75
N ILE A 524 -2.55 2.35 -1.59
CA ILE A 524 -2.58 1.89 -2.97
C ILE A 524 -1.83 2.92 -3.82
N VAL A 525 -0.90 2.46 -4.66
CA VAL A 525 -0.20 3.31 -5.60
C VAL A 525 -1.12 3.61 -6.79
N ARG A 526 -1.37 4.89 -7.03
CA ARG A 526 -2.25 5.38 -8.09
C ARG A 526 -1.46 6.22 -9.10
N ASP A 527 -1.99 6.35 -10.32
CA ASP A 527 -1.43 7.25 -11.32
C ASP A 527 -1.74 8.73 -11.00
N LYS A 528 -1.22 9.64 -11.81
CA LYS A 528 -1.43 11.09 -11.65
C LYS A 528 -2.90 11.51 -11.70
N LEU A 529 -3.76 10.70 -12.31
CA LEU A 529 -5.20 10.93 -12.41
C LEU A 529 -5.98 10.27 -11.25
N GLY A 530 -5.29 9.67 -10.30
CA GLY A 530 -5.90 9.00 -9.15
C GLY A 530 -6.44 7.61 -9.45
N ARG A 531 -6.14 7.02 -10.62
CA ARG A 531 -6.57 5.68 -10.98
C ARG A 531 -5.61 4.63 -10.42
N LYS A 532 -6.14 3.50 -9.97
CA LYS A 532 -5.33 2.36 -9.57
C LYS A 532 -4.47 1.91 -10.75
N MET A 533 -3.17 1.70 -10.51
CA MET A 533 -2.27 1.21 -11.54
C MET A 533 -2.62 -0.23 -11.92
N SER A 534 -2.72 -0.48 -13.21
CA SER A 534 -2.97 -1.81 -13.75
C SER A 534 -2.24 -2.01 -15.07
N LYS A 535 -1.94 -3.27 -15.38
CA LYS A 535 -1.31 -3.63 -16.65
C LYS A 535 -2.23 -3.34 -17.84
N SER A 536 -3.54 -3.52 -17.65
CA SER A 536 -4.53 -3.28 -18.71
C SER A 536 -4.66 -1.82 -19.10
N LEU A 537 -4.49 -0.90 -18.16
CA LEU A 537 -4.50 0.55 -18.42
C LEU A 537 -3.15 1.07 -18.93
N GLY A 538 -2.07 0.30 -18.78
CA GLY A 538 -0.73 0.74 -19.17
C GLY A 538 -0.23 1.98 -18.41
N ASN A 539 -0.79 2.24 -17.22
CA ASN A 539 -0.49 3.40 -16.39
C ASN A 539 0.54 3.11 -15.28
N SER A 540 1.08 1.89 -15.23
CA SER A 540 2.12 1.51 -14.27
C SER A 540 3.48 1.55 -14.94
N PRO A 541 4.44 2.35 -14.44
CA PRO A 541 5.80 2.29 -14.94
C PRO A 541 6.45 0.95 -14.57
N ASP A 542 7.42 0.52 -15.39
CA ASP A 542 8.21 -0.66 -15.08
C ASP A 542 9.17 -0.35 -13.92
N PRO A 543 9.08 -1.07 -12.78
CA PRO A 543 9.95 -0.83 -11.64
C PRO A 543 11.45 -0.97 -11.96
N LEU A 544 11.82 -1.93 -12.83
CA LEU A 544 13.23 -2.12 -13.21
C LEU A 544 13.78 -0.96 -14.03
N GLN A 545 12.96 -0.39 -14.91
CA GLN A 545 13.36 0.81 -15.67
C GLN A 545 13.55 2.02 -14.76
N LEU A 546 12.68 2.19 -13.76
CA LEU A 546 12.83 3.25 -12.75
C LEU A 546 14.11 3.07 -11.93
N ILE A 547 14.43 1.85 -11.53
CA ILE A 547 15.67 1.54 -10.80
C ILE A 547 16.88 1.82 -11.68
N GLU A 548 16.85 1.47 -12.94
CA GLU A 548 17.92 1.75 -13.90
C GLU A 548 18.15 3.26 -14.07
N GLN A 549 17.06 4.03 -14.16
CA GLN A 549 17.10 5.48 -14.38
C GLN A 549 17.49 6.27 -13.13
N TYR A 550 16.96 5.90 -11.96
CA TYR A 550 17.09 6.69 -10.72
C TYR A 550 17.92 6.01 -9.64
N GLY A 551 18.26 4.74 -9.82
CA GLY A 551 18.86 3.90 -8.77
C GLY A 551 17.82 3.34 -7.82
N ALA A 552 18.14 2.23 -7.16
CA ALA A 552 17.25 1.60 -6.18
C ALA A 552 16.97 2.54 -4.99
N ASP A 553 17.99 3.22 -4.47
CA ASP A 553 17.85 4.17 -3.37
C ASP A 553 16.94 5.34 -3.74
N GLY A 554 17.04 5.85 -4.96
CA GLY A 554 16.18 6.91 -5.47
C GLY A 554 14.71 6.50 -5.54
N VAL A 555 14.44 5.30 -6.03
CA VAL A 555 13.08 4.73 -6.10
C VAL A 555 12.52 4.48 -4.70
N ARG A 556 13.30 3.88 -3.81
CA ARG A 556 12.90 3.60 -2.41
C ARG A 556 12.54 4.89 -1.67
N MET A 557 13.39 5.90 -1.77
CA MET A 557 13.15 7.18 -1.16
C MET A 557 11.92 7.88 -1.76
N GLY A 558 11.80 7.86 -3.08
CA GLY A 558 10.66 8.46 -3.78
C GLY A 558 9.33 7.89 -3.32
N LEU A 559 9.24 6.57 -3.17
CA LEU A 559 8.06 5.89 -2.65
C LEU A 559 7.75 6.29 -1.20
N MET A 560 8.78 6.45 -0.36
CA MET A 560 8.62 6.77 1.05
C MET A 560 8.27 8.23 1.32
N LEU A 561 8.60 9.15 0.41
CA LEU A 561 8.31 10.59 0.57
C LEU A 561 6.81 10.90 0.67
N ALA A 562 5.96 10.05 0.08
CA ALA A 562 4.53 10.28 -0.02
C ALA A 562 3.68 9.14 0.56
N ALA A 563 4.22 8.31 1.43
CA ALA A 563 3.61 7.06 1.85
C ALA A 563 3.22 6.97 3.34
N PRO A 564 2.33 7.82 3.88
CA PRO A 564 1.78 7.59 5.21
C PRO A 564 0.92 6.32 5.22
N ALA A 565 0.90 5.61 6.35
CA ALA A 565 0.16 4.36 6.50
C ALA A 565 -1.32 4.50 6.11
N GLY A 566 -1.80 3.60 5.28
CA GLY A 566 -3.20 3.49 4.88
C GLY A 566 -3.72 4.53 3.90
N ASN A 567 -2.90 5.46 3.44
CA ASN A 567 -3.28 6.46 2.45
C ASN A 567 -2.78 6.10 1.06
N ASP A 568 -3.61 6.37 0.06
CA ASP A 568 -3.24 6.16 -1.34
C ASP A 568 -2.14 7.12 -1.77
N ILE A 569 -1.27 6.65 -2.65
CA ILE A 569 -0.10 7.38 -3.12
C ILE A 569 -0.28 7.70 -4.60
N PRO A 570 -0.46 8.98 -4.98
CA PRO A 570 -0.33 9.37 -6.37
C PRO A 570 1.16 9.30 -6.76
N PHE A 571 1.52 8.33 -7.59
CA PHE A 571 2.90 8.14 -8.02
C PHE A 571 3.25 9.08 -9.18
N ASP A 572 4.41 9.72 -9.06
CA ASP A 572 5.02 10.53 -10.09
C ASP A 572 6.53 10.25 -10.12
N ASP A 573 7.10 10.12 -11.30
CA ASP A 573 8.54 9.93 -11.49
C ASP A 573 9.38 11.05 -10.84
N ALA A 574 8.82 12.24 -10.69
CA ALA A 574 9.44 13.34 -9.97
C ALA A 574 9.82 12.99 -8.52
N LEU A 575 9.11 12.06 -7.89
CA LEU A 575 9.46 11.55 -6.56
C LEU A 575 10.78 10.77 -6.58
N CYS A 576 10.97 9.94 -7.60
CA CYS A 576 12.22 9.19 -7.79
C CYS A 576 13.38 10.13 -8.14
N GLU A 577 13.12 11.16 -8.92
CA GLU A 577 14.10 12.21 -9.24
C GLU A 577 14.53 12.96 -7.98
N GLN A 578 13.60 13.28 -7.08
CA GLN A 578 13.89 13.88 -5.79
C GLN A 578 14.80 12.98 -4.94
N GLY A 579 14.54 11.67 -4.95
CA GLY A 579 15.38 10.67 -4.30
C GLY A 579 16.80 10.63 -4.88
N ARG A 580 16.93 10.64 -6.20
CA ARG A 580 18.22 10.70 -6.88
C ARG A 580 18.98 12.00 -6.55
N ASN A 581 18.29 13.12 -6.52
CA ASN A 581 18.89 14.41 -6.19
C ASN A 581 19.43 14.42 -4.74
N PHE A 582 18.72 13.78 -3.84
CA PHE A 582 19.21 13.60 -2.47
C PHE A 582 20.46 12.71 -2.41
N ASN A 583 20.50 11.62 -3.16
CA ASN A 583 21.72 10.80 -3.29
C ASN A 583 22.92 11.63 -3.77
N ASN A 584 22.72 12.46 -4.78
CA ASN A 584 23.75 13.35 -5.28
C ASN A 584 24.21 14.37 -4.23
N LYS A 585 23.28 14.87 -3.43
CA LYS A 585 23.58 15.79 -2.32
C LYS A 585 24.46 15.11 -1.26
N ILE A 586 24.13 13.91 -0.87
CA ILE A 586 24.91 13.12 0.09
C ILE A 586 26.31 12.84 -0.46
N TRP A 587 26.38 12.43 -1.71
CA TRP A 587 27.63 12.13 -2.39
C TRP A 587 28.57 13.35 -2.46
N ASN A 588 28.03 14.47 -2.85
CA ASN A 588 28.80 15.73 -2.95
C ASN A 588 29.26 16.23 -1.59
N ALA A 589 28.42 16.14 -0.56
CA ALA A 589 28.82 16.50 0.80
C ALA A 589 29.95 15.59 1.31
N PHE A 590 29.89 14.30 1.01
CA PHE A 590 30.95 13.36 1.36
C PHE A 590 32.28 13.68 0.65
N ARG A 591 32.22 13.97 -0.64
CA ARG A 591 33.41 14.38 -1.40
C ARG A 591 34.04 15.65 -0.84
N LEU A 592 33.21 16.62 -0.47
CA LEU A 592 33.70 17.86 0.14
C LEU A 592 34.50 17.55 1.42
N VAL A 593 33.92 16.78 2.33
CA VAL A 593 34.56 16.45 3.61
C VAL A 593 35.82 15.63 3.43
N LYS A 594 35.79 14.61 2.60
CA LYS A 594 36.94 13.73 2.35
C LYS A 594 38.06 14.42 1.55
N GLY A 595 37.73 15.51 0.88
CA GLY A 595 38.68 16.35 0.15
C GLY A 595 39.45 17.33 1.01
N TRP A 596 39.09 17.53 2.27
CA TRP A 596 39.80 18.42 3.17
C TRP A 596 41.16 17.88 3.59
N THR A 597 42.14 18.75 3.67
CA THR A 597 43.46 18.45 4.21
C THR A 597 43.47 18.67 5.71
N VAL A 598 43.88 17.69 6.49
CA VAL A 598 43.93 17.80 7.96
C VAL A 598 45.31 18.22 8.44
N ASP A 599 45.37 19.21 9.33
CA ASP A 599 46.56 19.63 10.03
C ASP A 599 46.33 19.47 11.54
N ASP A 600 47.01 18.53 12.14
CA ASP A 600 46.88 18.20 13.57
C ASP A 600 47.57 19.22 14.49
N THR A 601 48.31 20.18 13.93
CA THR A 601 48.95 21.28 14.68
C THR A 601 48.01 22.48 14.88
N ILE A 602 46.90 22.55 14.15
CA ILE A 602 45.92 23.64 14.25
C ILE A 602 45.00 23.40 15.43
N ALA A 603 44.83 24.42 16.27
CA ALA A 603 43.84 24.41 17.33
C ALA A 603 42.42 24.52 16.73
N GLN A 604 41.46 23.84 17.33
CA GLN A 604 40.06 23.94 16.91
C GLN A 604 39.56 25.39 17.02
N PRO A 605 39.06 25.99 15.93
CA PRO A 605 38.43 27.31 16.01
C PRO A 605 37.20 27.31 16.93
N GLU A 606 36.95 28.41 17.61
CA GLU A 606 35.78 28.53 18.51
C GLU A 606 34.47 28.32 17.77
N ALA A 607 34.31 28.85 16.54
CA ALA A 607 33.13 28.64 15.70
C ALA A 607 32.92 27.17 15.40
N SER A 608 33.98 26.41 15.13
CA SER A 608 33.93 25.00 14.88
C SER A 608 33.53 24.19 16.11
N ALA A 609 34.05 24.55 17.29
CA ALA A 609 33.68 23.92 18.56
C ALA A 609 32.18 24.12 18.88
N ILE A 610 31.66 25.30 18.65
CA ILE A 610 30.23 25.62 18.80
C ILE A 610 29.41 24.82 17.82
N ALA A 611 29.81 24.77 16.56
CA ALA A 611 29.12 24.03 15.51
C ALA A 611 29.04 22.53 15.81
N VAL A 612 30.14 21.94 16.27
CA VAL A 612 30.19 20.51 16.67
C VAL A 612 29.24 20.25 17.82
N LYS A 613 29.22 21.07 18.84
CA LYS A 613 28.32 20.95 19.98
C LYS A 613 26.85 21.06 19.55
N TRP A 614 26.55 22.08 18.76
CA TRP A 614 25.19 22.28 18.25
C TRP A 614 24.71 21.09 17.41
N PHE A 615 25.49 20.65 16.41
CA PHE A 615 25.07 19.57 15.54
C PHE A 615 24.92 18.26 16.28
N LYS A 616 25.77 17.97 17.26
CA LYS A 616 25.62 16.79 18.12
C LYS A 616 24.27 16.78 18.80
N MET A 617 23.80 17.92 19.33
CA MET A 617 22.49 18.04 19.96
C MET A 617 21.37 17.93 18.95
N GLN A 618 21.53 18.49 17.77
CA GLN A 618 20.55 18.40 16.69
C GLN A 618 20.42 16.95 16.20
N LEU A 619 21.53 16.25 16.08
CA LEU A 619 21.58 14.83 15.76
C LEU A 619 20.87 14.00 16.84
N ASP A 620 21.17 14.21 18.10
CA ASP A 620 20.53 13.48 19.19
C ASP A 620 19.03 13.69 19.24
N LYS A 621 18.57 14.91 18.99
CA LYS A 621 17.15 15.25 18.86
C LYS A 621 16.49 14.45 17.72
N THR A 622 17.14 14.40 16.56
CA THR A 622 16.62 13.70 15.39
C THR A 622 16.61 12.18 15.62
N ILE A 623 17.61 11.61 16.28
CA ILE A 623 17.62 10.19 16.65
C ILE A 623 16.38 9.85 17.48
N ALA A 624 16.04 10.69 18.48
CA ALA A 624 14.85 10.50 19.29
C ALA A 624 13.56 10.60 18.47
N GLU A 625 13.46 11.56 17.56
CA GLU A 625 12.32 11.72 16.66
C GLU A 625 12.15 10.51 15.72
N VAL A 626 13.24 9.99 15.19
CA VAL A 626 13.24 8.79 14.34
C VAL A 626 12.76 7.57 15.12
N ASP A 627 13.27 7.38 16.33
CA ASP A 627 12.86 6.27 17.19
C ASP A 627 11.36 6.34 17.53
N ASP A 628 10.86 7.52 17.90
CA ASP A 628 9.44 7.74 18.16
C ASP A 628 8.59 7.47 16.91
N SER A 629 9.01 7.95 15.75
CA SER A 629 8.30 7.73 14.48
C SER A 629 8.24 6.24 14.10
N PHE A 630 9.31 5.50 14.26
CA PHE A 630 9.30 4.05 14.04
C PHE A 630 8.39 3.32 15.02
N SER A 631 8.37 3.72 16.28
CA SER A 631 7.48 3.13 17.29
C SER A 631 6.00 3.30 16.97
N LYS A 632 5.66 4.34 16.21
CA LYS A 632 4.31 4.69 15.75
C LYS A 632 4.05 4.28 14.29
N TYR A 633 4.98 3.59 13.66
CA TYR A 633 4.92 3.21 12.23
C TYR A 633 4.77 4.40 11.27
N ARG A 634 5.32 5.53 11.64
CA ARG A 634 5.36 6.75 10.81
C ARG A 634 6.68 6.83 10.04
N LEU A 635 6.86 5.91 9.09
CA LEU A 635 8.13 5.71 8.41
C LEU A 635 8.50 6.88 7.50
N SER A 636 7.53 7.48 6.82
CA SER A 636 7.75 8.68 6.00
C SER A 636 8.23 9.86 6.83
N GLU A 637 7.67 10.05 8.02
CA GLU A 637 8.09 11.09 8.96
C GLU A 637 9.51 10.84 9.48
N ALA A 638 9.85 9.58 9.78
CA ALA A 638 11.20 9.19 10.18
C ALA A 638 12.21 9.52 9.09
N MET A 639 11.93 9.18 7.84
CA MET A 639 12.79 9.49 6.71
C MET A 639 12.92 11.00 6.50
N MET A 640 11.81 11.75 6.58
CA MET A 640 11.83 13.20 6.43
C MET A 640 12.64 13.89 7.52
N ALA A 641 12.62 13.38 8.74
CA ALA A 641 13.44 13.89 9.82
C ALA A 641 14.93 13.77 9.50
N VAL A 642 15.37 12.61 9.00
CA VAL A 642 16.76 12.39 8.59
C VAL A 642 17.13 13.19 7.35
N TYR A 643 16.21 13.27 6.39
CA TYR A 643 16.38 14.09 5.17
C TYR A 643 16.66 15.56 5.52
N LYS A 644 15.83 16.15 6.40
CA LYS A 644 15.99 17.55 6.86
C LYS A 644 17.25 17.74 7.68
N LEU A 645 17.56 16.77 8.55
CA LEU A 645 18.80 16.80 9.33
C LEU A 645 20.02 16.87 8.40
N PHE A 646 20.05 16.04 7.37
CA PHE A 646 21.16 16.01 6.43
C PHE A 646 21.19 17.26 5.53
N TRP A 647 20.08 17.55 4.88
CA TRP A 647 20.05 18.63 3.88
C TRP A 647 20.15 20.00 4.50
N ASP A 648 19.31 20.28 5.49
CA ASP A 648 19.22 21.61 6.10
C ASP A 648 20.28 21.82 7.18
N GLU A 649 20.31 20.95 8.19
CA GLU A 649 21.13 21.17 9.37
C GLU A 649 22.60 20.81 9.13
N PHE A 650 22.87 19.65 8.53
CA PHE A 650 24.25 19.23 8.29
C PHE A 650 24.89 19.96 7.09
N SER A 651 24.26 19.84 5.92
CA SER A 651 24.84 20.38 4.70
C SER A 651 24.78 21.91 4.62
N SER A 652 23.62 22.51 4.90
CA SER A 652 23.42 23.95 4.75
C SER A 652 23.99 24.78 5.91
N TRP A 653 24.02 24.21 7.12
CA TRP A 653 24.51 24.93 8.30
C TRP A 653 25.84 24.40 8.82
N TYR A 654 25.86 23.14 9.27
CA TYR A 654 27.08 22.61 9.94
C TYR A 654 28.32 22.68 9.05
N LEU A 655 28.23 22.14 7.82
CA LEU A 655 29.37 22.13 6.90
C LEU A 655 29.84 23.55 6.56
N GLU A 656 28.91 24.47 6.39
CA GLU A 656 29.25 25.88 6.15
C GLU A 656 29.97 26.56 7.35
N MET A 657 29.58 26.14 8.57
CA MET A 657 30.21 26.68 9.78
C MET A 657 31.63 26.13 10.01
N VAL A 658 31.92 24.91 9.57
CA VAL A 658 33.21 24.26 9.86
C VAL A 658 34.14 24.17 8.67
N LYS A 659 33.66 24.36 7.43
CA LYS A 659 34.52 24.25 6.26
C LYS A 659 35.71 25.21 6.36
N PRO A 660 36.94 24.72 6.06
CA PRO A 660 38.11 25.60 6.05
C PRO A 660 38.04 26.60 4.90
N GLY A 661 38.81 27.70 5.03
CA GLY A 661 38.99 28.63 3.93
C GLY A 661 39.58 27.95 2.68
N TYR A 662 39.40 28.57 1.52
CA TYR A 662 39.89 28.06 0.26
C TYR A 662 41.37 27.65 0.35
N GLN A 663 41.67 26.40 0.01
CA GLN A 663 43.02 25.82 0.09
C GLN A 663 43.70 25.85 1.49
N GLN A 664 42.90 26.05 2.51
CA GLN A 664 43.37 26.00 3.90
C GLN A 664 43.07 24.62 4.52
N PRO A 665 43.91 24.12 5.44
CA PRO A 665 43.64 22.87 6.13
C PRO A 665 42.59 23.05 7.23
N ILE A 666 41.93 21.92 7.59
CA ILE A 666 41.03 21.83 8.74
C ILE A 666 41.77 21.25 9.96
N ASP A 667 41.38 21.69 11.16
CA ASP A 667 41.86 21.10 12.39
C ASP A 667 41.37 19.65 12.58
N LYS A 668 42.18 18.83 13.24
CA LYS A 668 41.89 17.42 13.45
C LYS A 668 40.62 17.16 14.24
N ALA A 669 40.38 17.92 15.33
CA ALA A 669 39.23 17.72 16.20
C ALA A 669 37.89 17.92 15.45
N THR A 670 37.78 18.97 14.65
CA THR A 670 36.58 19.20 13.83
C THR A 670 36.43 18.17 12.75
N TYR A 671 37.52 17.79 12.08
CA TYR A 671 37.46 16.76 11.03
C TYR A 671 36.97 15.43 11.56
N GLU A 672 37.53 14.97 12.68
CA GLU A 672 37.12 13.71 13.32
C GLU A 672 35.65 13.75 13.79
N ALA A 673 35.22 14.89 14.35
CA ALA A 673 33.82 15.09 14.73
C ALA A 673 32.90 15.02 13.50
N THR A 674 33.30 15.63 12.39
CA THR A 674 32.54 15.61 11.13
C THR A 674 32.43 14.18 10.55
N LEU A 675 33.51 13.42 10.57
CA LEU A 675 33.47 12.01 10.17
C LEU A 675 32.54 11.20 11.08
N GLY A 676 32.55 11.45 12.39
CA GLY A 676 31.65 10.81 13.34
C GLY A 676 30.17 11.16 13.04
N PHE A 677 29.88 12.38 12.68
CA PHE A 677 28.54 12.79 12.27
C PHE A 677 28.12 12.14 10.96
N PHE A 678 29.01 12.04 10.00
CA PHE A 678 28.74 11.30 8.75
C PHE A 678 28.43 9.85 9.02
N ASP A 679 29.20 9.20 9.88
CA ASP A 679 28.94 7.81 10.27
C ASP A 679 27.54 7.66 10.87
N ALA A 680 27.15 8.51 11.80
CA ALA A 680 25.81 8.49 12.38
C ALA A 680 24.69 8.74 11.37
N LEU A 681 24.87 9.71 10.48
CA LEU A 681 23.91 10.02 9.41
C LEU A 681 23.76 8.86 8.43
N LEU A 682 24.84 8.20 8.04
CA LEU A 682 24.80 7.04 7.17
C LEU A 682 24.08 5.85 7.84
N ARG A 683 24.26 5.66 9.14
CA ARG A 683 23.54 4.64 9.91
C ARG A 683 22.04 4.92 9.95
N LEU A 684 21.63 6.18 10.16
CA LEU A 684 20.22 6.57 10.16
C LEU A 684 19.57 6.44 8.79
N LEU A 685 20.32 6.73 7.72
CA LEU A 685 19.83 6.64 6.34
C LEU A 685 19.79 5.22 5.79
N HIS A 686 20.62 4.32 6.31
CA HIS A 686 20.81 2.99 5.71
C HIS A 686 19.53 2.20 5.50
N PRO A 687 18.57 2.14 6.43
CA PRO A 687 17.33 1.41 6.19
C PRO A 687 16.56 1.90 4.97
N PHE A 688 16.62 3.19 4.68
CA PHE A 688 15.92 3.82 3.56
C PHE A 688 16.72 3.75 2.25
N MET A 689 18.03 3.88 2.33
CA MET A 689 18.94 4.04 1.19
C MET A 689 20.18 3.16 1.37
N PRO A 690 20.03 1.83 1.27
CA PRO A 690 21.05 0.89 1.70
C PRO A 690 22.34 0.92 0.84
N PHE A 691 22.24 1.23 -0.44
CA PHE A 691 23.39 1.11 -1.35
C PHE A 691 24.37 2.27 -1.26
N ILE A 692 23.88 3.50 -1.38
CA ILE A 692 24.75 4.69 -1.26
C ILE A 692 25.37 4.77 0.14
N THR A 693 24.59 4.43 1.16
CA THR A 693 25.08 4.48 2.54
C THR A 693 26.19 3.46 2.79
N GLU A 694 26.07 2.26 2.27
CA GLU A 694 27.13 1.25 2.37
C GLU A 694 28.38 1.70 1.61
N GLU A 695 28.25 2.20 0.38
CA GLU A 695 29.38 2.70 -0.41
C GLU A 695 30.16 3.78 0.34
N LEU A 696 29.46 4.76 0.86
CA LEU A 696 30.09 5.89 1.57
C LEU A 696 30.66 5.46 2.93
N TRP A 697 29.95 4.59 3.64
CA TRP A 697 30.45 4.09 4.93
C TRP A 697 31.73 3.28 4.80
N GLN A 698 31.86 2.47 3.75
CA GLN A 698 33.09 1.76 3.42
C GLN A 698 34.23 2.71 3.04
N ALA A 699 33.92 3.82 2.41
CA ALA A 699 34.90 4.84 2.02
C ALA A 699 35.21 5.84 3.14
N LEU A 700 34.41 5.89 4.19
CA LEU A 700 34.57 6.83 5.29
C LEU A 700 35.87 6.62 6.07
N GLU A 701 36.14 5.36 6.39
CA GLU A 701 37.31 4.90 7.11
C GLU A 701 37.77 3.53 6.55
N PRO A 702 39.02 3.14 6.77
CA PRO A 702 39.45 1.78 6.41
C PRO A 702 38.62 0.73 7.16
N ARG A 703 38.08 -0.23 6.42
CA ARG A 703 37.28 -1.33 6.97
C ARG A 703 37.97 -2.66 6.77
N LYS A 704 37.76 -3.57 7.72
CA LYS A 704 38.18 -4.96 7.58
C LYS A 704 37.24 -5.72 6.65
N GLU A 705 37.69 -6.79 6.06
CA GLU A 705 36.85 -7.70 5.31
C GLU A 705 35.71 -8.24 6.22
N GLY A 706 34.48 -8.21 5.74
CA GLY A 706 33.31 -8.65 6.50
C GLY A 706 32.65 -7.55 7.35
N GLU A 707 33.24 -6.36 7.45
CA GLU A 707 32.55 -5.23 8.08
C GLU A 707 31.52 -4.63 7.12
N SER A 708 30.35 -4.34 7.65
CA SER A 708 29.26 -3.76 6.87
C SER A 708 28.34 -2.87 7.73
N LEU A 709 27.82 -1.86 7.11
CA LEU A 709 26.76 -1.00 7.70
C LEU A 709 25.50 -1.82 8.02
N MET A 710 25.27 -2.91 7.29
CA MET A 710 24.17 -3.85 7.53
C MET A 710 24.07 -4.33 8.98
N VAL A 711 25.19 -4.53 9.63
CA VAL A 711 25.30 -5.08 10.99
C VAL A 711 25.86 -4.07 12.00
N ALA A 712 26.04 -2.82 11.59
CA ALA A 712 26.43 -1.73 12.49
C ALA A 712 25.26 -1.36 13.39
N GLN A 713 25.58 -0.92 14.62
CA GLN A 713 24.54 -0.50 15.58
C GLN A 713 23.99 0.88 15.22
N MET A 714 22.68 1.08 15.43
CA MET A 714 22.08 2.41 15.35
C MET A 714 22.67 3.33 16.39
N PRO A 715 22.79 4.65 16.10
CA PRO A 715 23.23 5.64 17.09
C PRO A 715 22.32 5.63 18.32
N GLU A 716 22.91 5.77 19.50
CA GLU A 716 22.18 5.79 20.77
C GLU A 716 21.45 7.10 20.99
N ILE A 717 20.33 7.03 21.71
CA ILE A 717 19.57 8.21 22.12
C ILE A 717 20.28 8.85 23.32
N ALA A 718 20.56 10.16 23.21
CA ALA A 718 21.20 10.95 24.27
C ALA A 718 20.22 11.97 24.84
N VAL A 719 20.59 12.54 26.00
CA VAL A 719 19.85 13.66 26.61
C VAL A 719 20.03 14.92 25.76
N ILE A 720 18.93 15.60 25.47
CA ILE A 720 18.88 16.78 24.61
C ILE A 720 18.77 18.04 25.45
N ASP A 721 19.62 19.04 25.16
CA ASP A 721 19.50 20.38 25.71
C ASP A 721 18.67 21.27 24.78
N SER A 722 17.37 21.33 25.00
CA SER A 722 16.44 22.10 24.21
C SER A 722 16.72 23.59 24.22
N ALA A 723 17.19 24.10 25.35
CA ALA A 723 17.52 25.53 25.51
C ALA A 723 18.68 25.96 24.59
N TYR A 724 19.68 25.11 24.43
CA TYR A 724 20.79 25.34 23.53
C TYR A 724 20.35 25.35 22.07
N LEU A 725 19.49 24.41 21.68
CA LEU A 725 18.94 24.33 20.34
C LEU A 725 18.06 25.55 20.02
N ASP A 726 17.21 25.98 20.96
CA ASP A 726 16.39 27.18 20.80
C ASP A 726 17.24 28.47 20.67
N ALA A 727 18.30 28.54 21.45
CA ALA A 727 19.26 29.67 21.35
C ALA A 727 19.95 29.70 19.97
N PHE A 728 20.26 28.57 19.41
CA PHE A 728 20.86 28.48 18.07
C PHE A 728 19.88 28.86 16.95
N GLU A 729 18.59 28.63 17.11
CA GLU A 729 17.58 29.08 16.14
C GLU A 729 17.57 30.61 16.02
N ILE A 730 17.83 31.32 17.11
CA ILE A 730 18.04 32.78 17.10
C ILE A 730 19.28 33.13 16.25
N VAL A 731 20.37 32.41 16.39
CA VAL A 731 21.57 32.57 15.56
C VAL A 731 21.26 32.44 14.07
N LYS A 732 20.46 31.46 13.69
CA LYS A 732 20.03 31.29 12.30
C LYS A 732 19.24 32.50 11.79
N GLU A 733 18.35 33.06 12.60
CA GLU A 733 17.57 34.22 12.24
C GLU A 733 18.49 35.47 12.07
N ILE A 734 19.49 35.62 12.92
CA ILE A 734 20.50 36.71 12.82
C ILE A 734 21.29 36.57 11.52
N VAL A 735 21.80 35.38 11.23
CA VAL A 735 22.55 35.10 9.99
C VAL A 735 21.67 35.34 8.75
N GLY A 736 20.42 34.92 8.80
CA GLY A 736 19.45 35.14 7.74
C GLY A 736 19.18 36.62 7.48
N GLY A 737 19.10 37.45 8.56
CA GLY A 737 18.91 38.87 8.48
C GLY A 737 20.09 39.59 7.83
N VAL A 738 21.32 39.23 8.21
CA VAL A 738 22.52 39.77 7.59
C VAL A 738 22.65 39.40 6.12
N ARG A 739 22.36 38.16 5.78
CA ARG A 739 22.35 37.68 4.37
C ARG A 739 21.31 38.43 3.53
N THR A 740 20.16 38.69 4.08
CA THR A 740 19.11 39.48 3.42
C THR A 740 19.59 40.90 3.13
N ILE A 741 20.26 41.53 4.08
CA ILE A 741 20.86 42.87 3.87
C ILE A 741 21.88 42.83 2.75
N ARG A 742 22.79 41.84 2.74
CA ARG A 742 23.77 41.67 1.65
C ARG A 742 23.09 41.56 0.28
N LEU A 743 22.05 40.77 0.19
CA LEU A 743 21.32 40.60 -1.04
C LEU A 743 20.62 41.87 -1.50
N GLN A 744 19.90 42.54 -0.61
CA GLN A 744 19.14 43.75 -0.90
C GLN A 744 20.06 44.93 -1.27
N LYS A 745 21.24 45.03 -0.65
CA LYS A 745 22.20 46.10 -0.88
C LYS A 745 23.31 45.72 -1.85
N ASN A 746 23.23 44.53 -2.43
CA ASN A 746 24.21 44.01 -3.39
C ASN A 746 25.66 44.05 -2.87
N ILE A 747 25.84 43.65 -1.62
CA ILE A 747 27.15 43.60 -0.96
C ILE A 747 27.76 42.21 -1.15
N PRO A 748 28.94 42.07 -1.79
CA PRO A 748 29.62 40.78 -1.96
C PRO A 748 29.90 40.08 -0.62
N ASN A 749 29.79 38.77 -0.59
CA ASN A 749 30.09 37.98 0.62
C ASN A 749 31.55 38.14 1.10
N LYS A 750 32.47 38.47 0.20
CA LYS A 750 33.88 38.71 0.52
C LYS A 750 34.14 40.00 1.31
N ASP A 751 33.22 40.97 1.25
CA ASP A 751 33.37 42.25 1.94
C ASP A 751 32.91 42.11 3.40
N ALA A 752 33.78 42.38 4.34
CA ALA A 752 33.48 42.29 5.76
C ALA A 752 32.50 43.39 6.21
N LEU A 753 31.57 43.02 7.07
CA LEU A 753 30.60 43.92 7.66
C LEU A 753 30.81 44.03 9.17
N GLU A 754 30.29 45.08 9.76
CA GLU A 754 30.18 45.24 11.21
C GLU A 754 28.74 44.96 11.61
N LEU A 755 28.50 44.33 12.78
CA LEU A 755 27.19 44.12 13.35
C LEU A 755 27.08 44.85 14.69
N GLN A 756 26.08 45.72 14.80
CA GLN A 756 25.72 46.39 16.03
C GLN A 756 24.47 45.80 16.64
N ILE A 757 24.46 45.64 17.95
CA ILE A 757 23.36 44.99 18.68
C ILE A 757 22.78 46.00 19.68
N VAL A 758 21.48 46.23 19.56
CA VAL A 758 20.71 47.05 20.48
C VAL A 758 19.73 46.15 21.21
N GLY A 759 19.99 45.88 22.48
CA GLY A 759 19.14 44.99 23.30
C GLY A 759 19.88 43.78 23.84
N GLU A 760 19.12 42.81 24.31
CA GLU A 760 19.64 41.56 24.87
C GLU A 760 20.14 40.64 23.76
N HIS A 761 21.33 40.08 23.96
CA HIS A 761 21.96 39.15 23.02
C HIS A 761 22.82 38.12 23.74
N ASN A 762 22.77 36.91 23.27
CA ASN A 762 23.62 35.82 23.75
C ASN A 762 24.96 35.86 23.01
N GLU A 763 26.01 36.28 23.70
CA GLU A 763 27.35 36.41 23.11
C GLU A 763 28.07 35.06 22.88
N ALA A 764 27.52 33.95 23.43
CA ALA A 764 28.16 32.65 23.32
C ALA A 764 28.33 32.17 21.87
N PHE A 765 27.49 32.65 20.96
CA PHE A 765 27.51 32.24 19.55
C PHE A 765 28.17 33.30 18.60
N ASN A 766 28.78 34.32 19.14
CA ASN A 766 29.36 35.40 18.32
C ASN A 766 30.38 34.87 17.30
N ALA A 767 31.18 33.89 17.64
CA ALA A 767 32.17 33.32 16.72
C ALA A 767 31.52 32.68 15.48
N VAL A 768 30.40 32.02 15.66
CA VAL A 768 29.61 31.41 14.55
C VAL A 768 28.97 32.50 13.70
N ILE A 769 28.36 33.53 14.34
CA ILE A 769 27.71 34.63 13.63
C ILE A 769 28.75 35.38 12.80
N ALA A 770 29.93 35.70 13.38
CA ALA A 770 31.02 36.35 12.69
C ALA A 770 31.51 35.58 11.46
N LYS A 771 31.66 34.25 11.60
CA LYS A 771 32.11 33.40 10.48
C LYS A 771 31.05 33.29 9.38
N MET A 772 29.82 33.05 9.75
CA MET A 772 28.73 32.84 8.79
C MET A 772 28.33 34.09 8.02
N CYS A 773 28.51 35.25 8.63
CA CYS A 773 28.18 36.53 8.05
C CYS A 773 29.38 37.28 7.52
N ASN A 774 30.60 36.78 7.68
CA ASN A 774 31.86 37.49 7.40
C ASN A 774 31.90 38.86 8.06
N LEU A 775 31.84 38.84 9.40
CA LEU A 775 31.86 40.08 10.20
C LEU A 775 33.26 40.40 10.71
N SER A 776 33.65 41.66 10.62
CA SER A 776 34.88 42.16 11.21
C SER A 776 34.73 42.47 12.71
N SER A 777 33.51 42.79 13.16
CA SER A 777 33.21 43.03 14.56
C SER A 777 31.74 42.82 14.89
N ILE A 778 31.49 42.47 16.14
CA ILE A 778 30.15 42.42 16.74
C ILE A 778 30.22 43.23 18.03
N SER A 779 29.41 44.28 18.13
CA SER A 779 29.44 45.20 19.27
C SER A 779 28.02 45.47 19.79
N LYS A 780 27.87 45.48 21.10
CA LYS A 780 26.67 45.95 21.76
C LYS A 780 26.72 47.47 21.85
N VAL A 781 25.68 48.15 21.36
CA VAL A 781 25.58 49.61 21.35
C VAL A 781 24.25 50.03 21.97
N GLU A 782 24.19 51.26 22.48
CA GLU A 782 22.92 51.82 22.96
C GLU A 782 22.03 52.29 21.81
N GLU A 783 22.62 52.83 20.75
CA GLU A 783 21.95 53.24 19.53
C GLU A 783 22.74 52.79 18.29
N LYS A 784 22.04 52.40 17.24
CA LYS A 784 22.64 52.03 15.96
C LYS A 784 23.28 53.25 15.29
N ALA A 785 24.33 53.03 14.51
CA ALA A 785 24.95 54.04 13.70
C ALA A 785 23.96 54.67 12.71
N ALA A 786 24.16 55.97 12.45
CA ALA A 786 23.36 56.69 11.46
C ALA A 786 23.50 56.03 10.07
N GLY A 787 22.39 55.77 9.39
CA GLY A 787 22.36 55.13 8.08
C GLY A 787 22.59 53.62 8.10
N ALA A 788 22.64 53.01 9.27
CA ALA A 788 22.70 51.55 9.38
C ALA A 788 21.37 50.89 9.01
N VAL A 789 21.45 49.80 8.29
CA VAL A 789 20.26 48.97 7.98
C VAL A 789 20.08 47.97 9.10
N SER A 790 18.87 47.88 9.61
CA SER A 790 18.57 47.02 10.76
C SER A 790 17.46 46.04 10.51
N PHE A 791 17.43 45.02 11.35
CA PHE A 791 16.36 44.01 11.42
C PHE A 791 16.15 43.58 12.87
N LEU A 792 14.98 43.08 13.16
CA LEU A 792 14.62 42.54 14.48
C LEU A 792 14.68 41.05 14.49
N VAL A 793 15.29 40.48 15.52
CA VAL A 793 15.16 39.08 15.90
C VAL A 793 14.61 39.03 17.30
N ARG A 794 13.41 38.58 17.46
CA ARG A 794 12.64 38.67 18.71
C ARG A 794 12.48 40.14 19.10
N THR A 795 13.06 40.57 20.22
CA THR A 795 13.01 41.95 20.73
C THR A 795 14.33 42.71 20.55
N THR A 796 15.32 42.06 19.97
CA THR A 796 16.65 42.62 19.79
C THR A 796 16.82 43.15 18.38
N GLU A 797 17.36 44.40 18.27
CA GLU A 797 17.68 45.03 16.98
C GLU A 797 19.13 44.75 16.61
N TYR A 798 19.34 44.29 15.41
CA TYR A 798 20.66 44.05 14.80
C TYR A 798 20.82 45.01 13.64
N ALA A 799 21.92 45.77 13.65
CA ALA A 799 22.14 46.80 12.67
C ALA A 799 23.48 46.60 11.96
N VAL A 800 23.50 46.82 10.68
CA VAL A 800 24.69 46.79 9.84
C VAL A 800 25.00 48.21 9.35
N PRO A 801 26.06 48.82 9.86
CA PRO A 801 26.55 50.11 9.32
C PRO A 801 27.08 49.86 7.90
N LEU A 802 26.63 50.64 6.95
CA LEU A 802 26.99 50.44 5.55
C LEU A 802 28.11 51.36 5.09
N GLY A 803 28.30 52.52 5.72
CA GLY A 803 29.42 53.44 5.45
C GLY A 803 29.68 53.61 3.93
N ASN A 804 30.94 53.43 3.55
CA ASN A 804 31.36 53.55 2.15
C ASN A 804 31.14 52.28 1.30
N LEU A 805 30.54 51.26 1.87
CA LEU A 805 30.29 49.97 1.19
C LEU A 805 29.14 50.01 0.16
N ILE A 806 28.39 51.13 0.16
CA ILE A 806 27.31 51.34 -0.80
C ILE A 806 27.72 52.53 -1.71
N ASN A 807 27.54 52.31 -3.00
CA ASN A 807 27.47 53.44 -3.94
C ASN A 807 26.10 54.10 -3.77
N VAL A 808 26.04 55.20 -3.03
CA VAL A 808 24.81 55.92 -2.69
C VAL A 808 24.03 56.33 -3.94
N GLU A 809 24.72 56.69 -5.02
CA GLU A 809 24.10 57.10 -6.27
C GLU A 809 23.42 55.91 -6.98
N GLU A 810 24.06 54.73 -7.05
CA GLU A 810 23.47 53.53 -7.62
C GLU A 810 22.30 53.03 -6.80
N GLU A 811 22.42 53.05 -5.47
CA GLU A 811 21.35 52.61 -4.58
C GLU A 811 20.13 53.53 -4.65
N LEU A 812 20.34 54.83 -4.68
CA LEU A 812 19.29 55.83 -4.90
C LEU A 812 18.59 55.61 -6.25
N ALA A 813 19.36 55.35 -7.32
CA ALA A 813 18.80 55.10 -8.63
C ALA A 813 17.93 53.85 -8.64
N LYS A 814 18.37 52.76 -8.01
CA LYS A 814 17.60 51.52 -7.89
C LYS A 814 16.31 51.72 -7.08
N LEU A 815 16.44 52.40 -5.94
CA LEU A 815 15.28 52.68 -5.07
C LEU A 815 14.25 53.54 -5.78
N GLN A 816 14.69 54.53 -6.55
CA GLN A 816 13.80 55.40 -7.34
C GLN A 816 13.12 54.64 -8.46
N GLU A 817 13.78 53.70 -9.12
CA GLU A 817 13.23 52.88 -10.15
C GLU A 817 12.19 51.90 -9.56
N GLU A 818 12.52 51.29 -8.44
CA GLU A 818 11.60 50.40 -7.71
C GLU A 818 10.39 51.18 -7.17
N LEU A 819 10.57 52.35 -6.67
CA LEU A 819 9.51 53.24 -6.22
C LEU A 819 8.56 53.56 -7.36
N LYS A 820 9.10 53.88 -8.54
CA LYS A 820 8.32 54.14 -9.76
C LYS A 820 7.53 52.92 -10.18
N TYR A 821 8.14 51.70 -10.13
CA TYR A 821 7.47 50.45 -10.43
C TYR A 821 6.34 50.17 -9.46
N GLN A 822 6.57 50.26 -8.15
CA GLN A 822 5.57 50.04 -7.12
C GLN A 822 4.40 51.02 -7.18
N LYS A 823 4.67 52.31 -7.46
CA LYS A 823 3.63 53.31 -7.67
C LYS A 823 2.81 53.02 -8.92
N GLY A 824 3.43 52.56 -10.00
CA GLY A 824 2.72 52.07 -11.20
C GLY A 824 1.85 50.85 -10.95
N PHE A 825 2.39 49.89 -10.20
CA PHE A 825 1.65 48.70 -9.79
C PHE A 825 0.46 49.07 -8.90
N LEU A 826 0.66 49.93 -7.91
CA LEU A 826 -0.42 50.38 -7.03
C LEU A 826 -1.52 51.09 -7.84
N ALA A 827 -1.16 51.97 -8.76
CA ALA A 827 -2.10 52.66 -9.64
C ALA A 827 -2.92 51.67 -10.47
N SER A 828 -2.31 50.58 -10.96
CA SER A 828 -2.99 49.54 -11.71
C SER A 828 -3.99 48.75 -10.83
N VAL A 829 -3.57 48.41 -9.60
CA VAL A 829 -4.45 47.70 -8.62
C VAL A 829 -5.62 48.61 -8.22
N MET A 830 -5.38 49.90 -7.95
CA MET A 830 -6.40 50.86 -7.60
C MET A 830 -7.39 51.12 -8.73
N LYS A 831 -6.93 51.10 -10.00
CA LYS A 831 -7.77 51.23 -11.18
C LYS A 831 -8.71 50.02 -11.30
N LYS A 832 -8.25 48.81 -10.99
CA LYS A 832 -9.08 47.60 -10.93
C LYS A 832 -10.12 47.70 -9.82
N LEU A 833 -9.71 48.08 -8.60
CA LEU A 833 -10.59 48.20 -7.45
C LEU A 833 -11.60 49.37 -7.58
N GLY A 834 -11.26 50.40 -8.38
CA GLY A 834 -12.16 51.52 -8.71
C GLY A 834 -13.16 51.25 -9.84
N ASN A 835 -13.05 50.08 -10.50
CA ASN A 835 -13.95 49.68 -11.57
C ASN A 835 -15.18 48.98 -10.98
N GLU A 836 -16.31 49.66 -10.98
CA GLU A 836 -17.59 49.15 -10.44
C GLU A 836 -18.01 47.84 -11.10
N ASN A 837 -17.75 47.64 -12.38
CA ASN A 837 -18.07 46.39 -13.09
C ASN A 837 -17.20 45.22 -12.63
N PHE A 838 -15.95 45.48 -12.27
CA PHE A 838 -15.07 44.45 -11.74
C PHE A 838 -15.47 44.09 -10.31
N VAL A 839 -15.68 45.06 -9.44
CA VAL A 839 -16.01 44.86 -8.03
C VAL A 839 -17.38 44.19 -7.85
N SER A 840 -18.35 44.47 -8.74
CA SER A 840 -19.70 43.87 -8.65
C SER A 840 -19.78 42.47 -9.24
N LYS A 841 -18.87 42.08 -10.14
CA LYS A 841 -18.92 40.78 -10.85
C LYS A 841 -17.83 39.79 -10.46
N ALA A 842 -16.74 40.21 -9.84
CA ALA A 842 -15.67 39.33 -9.43
C ALA A 842 -16.00 38.57 -8.14
N PRO A 843 -15.51 37.30 -8.00
CA PRO A 843 -15.65 36.58 -6.74
C PRO A 843 -15.01 37.34 -5.57
N ALA A 844 -15.63 37.24 -4.38
CA ALA A 844 -15.17 37.94 -3.18
C ALA A 844 -13.68 37.66 -2.86
N LYS A 845 -13.20 36.46 -3.10
CA LYS A 845 -11.82 36.03 -2.90
C LYS A 845 -10.84 36.77 -3.83
N VAL A 846 -11.26 37.10 -5.05
CA VAL A 846 -10.44 37.86 -6.01
C VAL A 846 -10.35 39.32 -5.59
N ILE A 847 -11.42 39.89 -5.09
CA ILE A 847 -11.44 41.27 -4.56
C ILE A 847 -10.55 41.37 -3.32
N GLU A 848 -10.61 40.39 -2.44
CA GLU A 848 -9.77 40.32 -1.24
C GLU A 848 -8.28 40.21 -1.60
N MET A 849 -7.93 39.41 -2.60
CA MET A 849 -6.55 39.34 -3.13
C MET A 849 -6.07 40.66 -3.71
N GLU A 850 -6.91 41.40 -4.44
CA GLU A 850 -6.54 42.71 -5.00
C GLU A 850 -6.38 43.77 -3.89
N LYS A 851 -7.19 43.74 -2.83
CA LYS A 851 -7.05 44.57 -1.64
C LYS A 851 -5.75 44.27 -0.89
N LYS A 852 -5.38 42.99 -0.81
CA LYS A 852 -4.09 42.59 -0.22
C LYS A 852 -2.90 43.10 -1.04
N LYS A 853 -2.97 43.02 -2.37
CA LYS A 853 -1.95 43.61 -3.27
C LYS A 853 -1.83 45.13 -3.07
N GLN A 854 -2.93 45.82 -2.87
CA GLN A 854 -2.93 47.24 -2.57
C GLN A 854 -2.19 47.52 -1.25
N ALA A 855 -2.53 46.84 -0.17
CA ALA A 855 -1.90 47.03 1.13
C ALA A 855 -0.41 46.68 1.10
N ASP A 856 0.00 45.61 0.44
CA ASP A 856 1.38 45.18 0.27
C ASP A 856 2.19 46.26 -0.53
N ALA A 857 1.60 46.80 -1.62
CA ALA A 857 2.22 47.83 -2.43
C ALA A 857 2.38 49.16 -1.66
N GLU A 858 1.39 49.57 -0.91
CA GLU A 858 1.45 50.76 -0.07
C GLU A 858 2.52 50.64 1.01
N SER A 859 2.63 49.48 1.65
CA SER A 859 3.67 49.16 2.64
C SER A 859 5.08 49.21 2.03
N LYS A 860 5.25 48.62 0.84
CA LYS A 860 6.52 48.64 0.10
C LYS A 860 6.92 50.09 -0.31
N ILE A 861 5.96 50.87 -0.81
CA ILE A 861 6.21 52.27 -1.20
C ILE A 861 6.67 53.08 0.00
N LYS A 862 6.03 52.92 1.16
CA LYS A 862 6.42 53.59 2.39
C LYS A 862 7.84 53.19 2.82
N SER A 863 8.17 51.93 2.80
CA SER A 863 9.48 51.40 3.13
C SER A 863 10.58 51.93 2.19
N ILE A 864 10.30 51.99 0.89
CA ILE A 864 11.22 52.51 -0.12
C ILE A 864 11.44 54.00 0.07
N GLU A 865 10.38 54.77 0.32
CA GLU A 865 10.47 56.22 0.59
C GLU A 865 11.28 56.54 1.86
N GLU A 866 11.11 55.76 2.93
CA GLU A 866 11.91 55.85 4.14
C GLU A 866 13.40 55.55 3.88
N SER A 867 13.68 54.54 3.04
CA SER A 867 15.04 54.18 2.63
C SER A 867 15.70 55.25 1.79
N ILE A 868 14.97 55.91 0.88
CA ILE A 868 15.46 57.02 0.09
C ILE A 868 15.76 58.22 1.00
N ALA A 869 14.87 58.52 1.94
CA ALA A 869 15.08 59.61 2.89
C ALA A 869 16.30 59.38 3.80
N ALA A 870 16.55 58.13 4.19
CA ALA A 870 17.73 57.76 4.98
C ALA A 870 19.06 57.92 4.21
N LEU A 871 19.06 57.70 2.90
CA LEU A 871 20.22 57.82 2.03
C LEU A 871 20.51 59.27 1.59
N THR A 872 19.53 60.15 1.67
CA THR A 872 19.65 61.56 1.27
C THR A 872 19.97 62.50 2.44
N LYS A 873 19.96 61.99 3.68
CA LYS A 873 20.47 62.70 4.87
C LYS A 873 21.98 62.50 5.00
#